data_b139a374e0ace3759f5ddd96e7d4b1d3
#
_entry.id   b139a374e0ace3759f5ddd96e7d4b1d3
#
_cell.length_a   1.000
_cell.length_b   1.000
_cell.length_c   1.000
_cell.angle_alpha   90.00
_cell.angle_beta   90.00
_cell.angle_gamma   90.00
#
_symmetry.space_group_name_H-M   'P 1'
#
loop_
_entity.id
_entity.type
_entity.pdbx_description
1 polymer ?
#
loop_
_entity_poly.entity_id
_entity_poly.type
_entity_poly.pdbx_seq_one_letter_code
_entity_poly.pdbx_strand_id
1 'polypeptide(L)'
;MGVARCLALYCAAAASVVTAAPQDTALIPRDPSSLALAPRAIQNAPNGYVPESVRCPGDRPTIRHGGTLSQQEKDWTLRRRNETIPHIRDLLQRIAIPDFDSAAYLKDVETNSTALPNIGLAVSGGGYRALLNGAGAFAAWDSRSAASTAKGNLGGLLQSATYLSGLSGGGWLVGSIYVNNFTTIQDSLNSAVIWQFQHSILDGPEQYSLRQYYGNIFDNVGDKVDAGYERSITDYWGRMLSYQLFNASEGGPGLTFSSIAEDDDFASGKAPLPFLISVGRAPGEKVIALNSTVFEFTPWELGSSDPTLHGFAPLKYVGSNFTNGSIPEDGKCVEGFDNAGFVLGTSSSLFNVISQYLTNDKSQYVPSDVPSFAVDAVVGVLNALGKDNDDIADWTPNPFKEWNTGENLSDGERLTLVDGGEDLQNVPYHPHIFNERKVDVVFSIDSSADTEYGWPNGASAVATYQRSLENISEGTSFPVVPGQQTFINLGLNTRPTFFGCNASNTSEPSPLIVYIPNYPYVFNSNTSTFQMTTNESERDAMVENGWAVATQLNATRDTDWPVCVGCAMLARSFDRTNTTVPQKCKECFESYCWNGTLAEEDNGQYDPKLFSEAIDVQDASGTLVARGAVSVLMAVGVGALLAL
;
A
#
# COMPACT_ATOMS: atom_id res chain seq x y z
N MET A 1 -83.28 24.07 -5.60
CA MET A 1 -82.71 24.51 -6.89
C MET A 1 -81.43 25.25 -6.59
N GLY A 2 -80.31 24.74 -7.00
CA GLY A 2 -79.04 25.45 -6.92
C GLY A 2 -77.92 24.75 -6.18
N VAL A 3 -77.63 23.49 -6.49
CA VAL A 3 -76.39 22.79 -6.12
C VAL A 3 -75.83 22.22 -7.40
N ALA A 4 -75.18 23.05 -8.18
CA ALA A 4 -74.41 22.58 -9.36
C ALA A 4 -73.61 23.74 -9.99
N ARG A 5 -72.69 24.37 -9.27
CA ARG A 5 -71.69 25.29 -9.88
C ARG A 5 -70.53 25.62 -8.91
N CYS A 6 -69.92 24.62 -8.30
CA CYS A 6 -68.63 24.78 -7.56
C CYS A 6 -67.72 23.56 -7.68
N LEU A 7 -67.67 22.95 -8.85
CA LEU A 7 -66.77 21.80 -9.09
C LEU A 7 -66.05 21.91 -10.44
N ALA A 8 -65.56 23.10 -10.78
CA ALA A 8 -64.79 23.27 -12.02
C ALA A 8 -63.64 24.27 -11.91
N LEU A 9 -62.97 24.37 -10.74
CA LEU A 9 -61.82 25.27 -10.57
C LEU A 9 -60.76 24.70 -9.59
N TYR A 10 -60.65 23.36 -9.50
CA TYR A 10 -59.58 22.69 -8.71
C TYR A 10 -58.80 21.63 -9.50
N CYS A 11 -58.71 21.75 -10.81
CA CYS A 11 -57.94 20.85 -11.67
C CYS A 11 -57.02 21.60 -12.62
N ALA A 12 -56.21 22.53 -12.13
CA ALA A 12 -55.15 23.12 -12.96
C ALA A 12 -54.02 23.74 -12.10
N ALA A 13 -53.51 22.98 -11.13
CA ALA A 13 -52.25 23.29 -10.48
C ALA A 13 -51.60 21.98 -9.96
N ALA A 14 -51.59 20.92 -10.79
CA ALA A 14 -50.56 19.90 -10.68
C ALA A 14 -49.32 20.49 -11.35
N ALA A 15 -48.62 21.35 -10.63
CA ALA A 15 -47.27 21.74 -10.99
C ALA A 15 -46.44 20.46 -11.06
N SER A 16 -45.92 20.19 -12.24
CA SER A 16 -44.90 19.22 -12.49
C SER A 16 -43.76 19.48 -11.52
N VAL A 17 -43.73 18.75 -10.42
CA VAL A 17 -42.49 18.52 -9.70
C VAL A 17 -41.66 17.66 -10.64
N VAL A 18 -40.87 18.32 -11.45
CA VAL A 18 -39.72 17.69 -12.08
C VAL A 18 -38.83 17.30 -10.89
N THR A 19 -38.96 16.09 -10.44
CA THR A 19 -37.90 15.47 -9.66
C THR A 19 -36.69 15.48 -10.57
N ALA A 20 -35.79 16.45 -10.37
CA ALA A 20 -34.45 16.34 -10.87
C ALA A 20 -33.94 15.00 -10.34
N ALA A 21 -33.59 14.09 -11.23
CA ALA A 21 -32.83 12.93 -10.87
C ALA A 21 -31.62 13.44 -10.07
N PRO A 22 -31.20 12.74 -9.00
CA PRO A 22 -29.97 13.09 -8.31
C PRO A 22 -28.90 13.24 -9.38
N GLN A 23 -28.27 14.40 -9.48
CA GLN A 23 -27.09 14.56 -10.29
C GLN A 23 -26.06 13.60 -9.69
N ASP A 24 -25.53 12.74 -10.52
CA ASP A 24 -24.46 11.83 -10.16
C ASP A 24 -23.30 12.68 -9.63
N THR A 25 -23.18 12.77 -8.30
CA THR A 25 -22.20 13.61 -7.60
C THR A 25 -20.91 12.85 -7.35
N ALA A 26 -20.72 11.70 -8.01
CA ALA A 26 -19.51 10.91 -7.89
C ALA A 26 -18.27 11.77 -8.19
N LEU A 27 -17.36 11.87 -7.24
CA LEU A 27 -16.09 12.59 -7.38
C LEU A 27 -15.20 11.94 -8.44
N ILE A 28 -15.36 10.62 -8.65
CA ILE A 28 -14.68 9.84 -9.67
C ILE A 28 -15.67 9.50 -10.77
N PRO A 29 -15.63 10.17 -11.94
CA PRO A 29 -16.50 9.86 -13.06
C PRO A 29 -16.23 8.43 -13.56
N ARG A 30 -17.29 7.65 -13.79
CA ARG A 30 -17.20 6.32 -14.38
C ARG A 30 -17.36 6.42 -15.89
N ASP A 31 -16.44 5.81 -16.63
CA ASP A 31 -16.60 5.60 -18.07
C ASP A 31 -17.17 4.18 -18.29
N PRO A 32 -18.45 4.03 -18.68
CA PRO A 32 -19.04 2.72 -18.94
C PRO A 32 -18.45 2.01 -20.14
N SER A 33 -17.59 2.65 -20.91
CA SER A 33 -16.95 2.07 -22.10
C SER A 33 -15.58 1.44 -21.83
N SER A 34 -15.09 1.41 -20.58
CA SER A 34 -13.82 0.76 -20.26
C SER A 34 -13.92 -0.73 -20.52
N LEU A 35 -13.15 -1.18 -21.51
CA LEU A 35 -13.01 -2.58 -21.89
C LEU A 35 -12.34 -3.35 -20.74
N ALA A 36 -12.69 -4.63 -20.60
CA ALA A 36 -12.00 -5.53 -19.68
C ALA A 36 -10.47 -5.35 -19.82
N LEU A 37 -9.78 -5.20 -18.68
CA LEU A 37 -8.32 -5.14 -18.65
C LEU A 37 -7.75 -6.27 -19.52
N ALA A 38 -6.96 -5.94 -20.52
CA ALA A 38 -6.23 -6.95 -21.25
C ALA A 38 -5.21 -7.60 -20.30
N PRO A 39 -5.11 -8.94 -20.25
CA PRO A 39 -4.06 -9.60 -19.47
C PRO A 39 -2.70 -9.12 -20.00
N ARG A 40 -1.93 -8.42 -19.19
CA ARG A 40 -0.63 -7.86 -19.60
C ARG A 40 0.52 -8.33 -18.72
N ALA A 41 0.22 -8.98 -17.60
CA ALA A 41 1.24 -9.47 -16.70
C ALA A 41 2.11 -10.53 -17.39
N ILE A 42 3.41 -10.35 -17.31
CA ILE A 42 4.39 -11.29 -17.85
C ILE A 42 4.50 -12.45 -16.85
N GLN A 43 4.06 -13.65 -17.27
CA GLN A 43 4.30 -14.86 -16.51
C GLN A 43 5.69 -15.36 -16.86
N ASN A 44 6.67 -15.11 -16.00
CA ASN A 44 8.07 -15.47 -16.24
C ASN A 44 8.61 -16.58 -15.32
N ALA A 45 7.79 -17.10 -14.41
CA ALA A 45 8.18 -18.28 -13.66
C ALA A 45 8.22 -19.51 -14.62
N PRO A 46 9.29 -20.30 -14.60
CA PRO A 46 9.46 -21.42 -15.56
C PRO A 46 8.39 -22.50 -15.41
N ASN A 47 7.84 -22.70 -14.19
CA ASN A 47 6.95 -23.80 -13.87
C ASN A 47 5.77 -23.38 -12.96
N GLY A 48 5.04 -22.34 -13.36
CA GLY A 48 3.87 -21.86 -12.60
C GLY A 48 4.25 -21.41 -11.18
N TYR A 49 3.60 -21.96 -10.15
CA TYR A 49 3.88 -21.64 -8.74
C TYR A 49 5.13 -22.36 -8.19
N VAL A 50 5.64 -23.37 -8.90
CA VAL A 50 6.75 -24.20 -8.46
C VAL A 50 8.08 -23.54 -8.83
N PRO A 51 8.94 -23.20 -7.86
CA PRO A 51 10.28 -22.73 -8.16
C PRO A 51 11.10 -23.79 -8.91
N GLU A 52 11.85 -23.39 -9.93
CA GLU A 52 12.57 -24.32 -10.79
C GLU A 52 14.05 -23.97 -10.90
N SER A 53 14.89 -25.01 -10.89
CA SER A 53 16.31 -24.90 -11.11
C SER A 53 16.63 -24.53 -12.56
N VAL A 54 17.32 -23.43 -12.76
CA VAL A 54 17.74 -22.94 -14.06
C VAL A 54 19.27 -22.83 -14.15
N ARG A 55 19.77 -22.66 -15.37
CA ARG A 55 21.20 -22.33 -15.55
C ARG A 55 21.46 -20.91 -15.03
N CYS A 56 22.47 -20.77 -14.16
CA CYS A 56 22.89 -19.44 -13.73
C CYS A 56 23.40 -18.59 -14.93
N PRO A 57 23.16 -17.28 -14.91
CA PRO A 57 23.78 -16.36 -15.86
C PRO A 57 25.32 -16.36 -15.73
N GLY A 58 26.01 -15.83 -16.74
CA GLY A 58 27.48 -15.74 -16.75
C GLY A 58 28.01 -14.98 -15.54
N ASP A 59 27.39 -13.84 -15.23
CA ASP A 59 27.60 -13.09 -13.99
C ASP A 59 26.64 -13.67 -12.95
N ARG A 60 27.17 -14.54 -12.08
CA ARG A 60 26.35 -15.21 -11.06
C ARG A 60 25.71 -14.20 -10.10
N PRO A 61 24.46 -14.47 -9.68
CA PRO A 61 23.79 -13.64 -8.70
C PRO A 61 24.57 -13.56 -7.38
N THR A 62 24.76 -12.36 -6.87
CA THR A 62 25.45 -12.09 -5.60
C THR A 62 24.64 -11.10 -4.79
N ILE A 63 24.76 -11.18 -3.47
CA ILE A 63 24.22 -10.17 -2.56
C ILE A 63 25.11 -8.93 -2.63
N ARG A 64 24.50 -7.76 -2.74
CA ARG A 64 25.20 -6.49 -2.60
C ARG A 64 25.07 -5.93 -1.18
N HIS A 65 26.03 -5.10 -0.77
CA HIS A 65 25.93 -4.36 0.48
C HIS A 65 24.79 -3.33 0.48
N GLY A 66 24.11 -3.21 1.61
CA GLY A 66 22.92 -2.38 1.79
C GLY A 66 23.17 -0.87 1.86
N GLY A 67 24.42 -0.43 2.04
CA GLY A 67 24.76 0.98 2.23
C GLY A 67 24.70 1.86 0.98
N THR A 68 24.38 1.31 -0.20
CA THR A 68 24.24 2.07 -1.47
C THR A 68 23.10 1.52 -2.30
N LEU A 69 22.62 2.30 -3.29
CA LEU A 69 21.64 1.81 -4.25
C LEU A 69 22.25 0.79 -5.22
N SER A 70 21.42 -0.14 -5.72
CA SER A 70 21.81 -1.05 -6.81
C SER A 70 22.15 -0.29 -8.09
N GLN A 71 22.89 -0.94 -8.99
CA GLN A 71 23.14 -0.33 -10.30
C GLN A 71 21.85 -0.22 -11.13
N GLN A 72 20.94 -1.20 -11.00
CA GLN A 72 19.63 -1.20 -11.64
C GLN A 72 18.80 0.02 -11.19
N GLU A 73 18.72 0.27 -9.87
CA GLU A 73 18.00 1.42 -9.32
C GLU A 73 18.62 2.74 -9.78
N LYS A 74 19.96 2.87 -9.78
CA LYS A 74 20.67 4.07 -10.27
C LYS A 74 20.36 4.36 -11.73
N ASP A 75 20.52 3.36 -12.61
CA ASP A 75 20.30 3.52 -14.05
C ASP A 75 18.82 3.78 -14.38
N TRP A 76 17.93 3.12 -13.65
CA TRP A 76 16.49 3.31 -13.80
C TRP A 76 16.07 4.70 -13.31
N THR A 77 16.60 5.19 -12.19
CA THR A 77 16.30 6.52 -11.66
C THR A 77 16.65 7.62 -12.67
N LEU A 78 17.72 7.47 -13.44
CA LEU A 78 18.05 8.44 -14.49
C LEU A 78 16.97 8.49 -15.58
N ARG A 79 16.43 7.35 -15.99
CA ARG A 79 15.30 7.29 -16.94
C ARG A 79 14.04 7.87 -16.31
N ARG A 80 13.72 7.47 -15.07
CA ARG A 80 12.55 7.96 -14.35
C ARG A 80 12.55 9.48 -14.20
N ARG A 81 13.68 10.09 -13.88
CA ARG A 81 13.80 11.54 -13.73
C ARG A 81 13.43 12.28 -15.03
N ASN A 82 13.77 11.74 -16.18
CA ASN A 82 13.36 12.31 -17.47
C ASN A 82 11.84 12.23 -17.67
N GLU A 83 11.21 11.12 -17.25
CA GLU A 83 9.75 10.94 -17.33
C GLU A 83 9.00 11.82 -16.32
N THR A 84 9.57 12.12 -15.16
CA THR A 84 8.89 12.96 -14.15
C THR A 84 8.84 14.45 -14.52
N ILE A 85 9.83 14.97 -15.24
CA ILE A 85 9.93 16.40 -15.59
C ILE A 85 8.67 16.96 -16.27
N PRO A 86 8.14 16.37 -17.36
CA PRO A 86 6.93 16.88 -17.99
C PRO A 86 5.72 16.87 -17.05
N HIS A 87 5.57 15.83 -16.21
CA HIS A 87 4.45 15.72 -15.27
C HIS A 87 4.54 16.76 -14.14
N ILE A 88 5.73 16.98 -13.58
CA ILE A 88 5.96 18.04 -12.59
C ILE A 88 5.64 19.42 -13.21
N ARG A 89 6.09 19.66 -14.44
CA ARG A 89 5.83 20.91 -15.15
C ARG A 89 4.33 21.15 -15.35
N ASP A 90 3.63 20.18 -15.89
CA ASP A 90 2.19 20.28 -16.17
C ASP A 90 1.38 20.46 -14.88
N LEU A 91 1.72 19.74 -13.82
CA LEU A 91 1.08 19.88 -12.52
C LEU A 91 1.31 21.26 -11.93
N LEU A 92 2.55 21.75 -11.88
CA LEU A 92 2.87 23.07 -11.34
C LEU A 92 2.28 24.22 -12.15
N GLN A 93 2.17 24.08 -13.50
CA GLN A 93 1.48 25.05 -14.34
C GLN A 93 -0.02 25.13 -14.03
N ARG A 94 -0.67 24.00 -13.78
CA ARG A 94 -2.10 23.97 -13.39
C ARG A 94 -2.33 24.51 -11.97
N ILE A 95 -1.45 24.19 -11.04
CA ILE A 95 -1.46 24.72 -9.67
C ILE A 95 -1.27 26.23 -9.67
N ALA A 96 -0.36 26.76 -10.49
CA ALA A 96 -0.06 28.18 -10.65
C ALA A 96 0.25 28.88 -9.30
N ILE A 97 1.39 28.54 -8.69
CA ILE A 97 1.85 29.19 -7.45
C ILE A 97 1.93 30.71 -7.68
N PRO A 98 1.21 31.54 -6.89
CA PRO A 98 1.21 32.99 -7.05
C PRO A 98 2.62 33.60 -6.98
N ASP A 99 2.90 34.57 -7.84
CA ASP A 99 4.17 35.30 -7.91
C ASP A 99 5.42 34.42 -8.13
N PHE A 100 5.22 33.23 -8.72
CA PHE A 100 6.29 32.28 -9.02
C PHE A 100 6.16 31.69 -10.42
N ASP A 101 7.16 31.90 -11.26
CA ASP A 101 7.27 31.28 -12.59
C ASP A 101 7.86 29.87 -12.48
N SER A 102 7.00 28.89 -12.26
CA SER A 102 7.39 27.49 -12.14
C SER A 102 7.99 26.93 -13.43
N ALA A 103 7.59 27.45 -14.59
CA ALA A 103 8.12 26.98 -15.88
C ALA A 103 9.56 27.45 -16.09
N ALA A 104 9.84 28.72 -15.79
CA ALA A 104 11.21 29.26 -15.83
C ALA A 104 12.09 28.52 -14.79
N TYR A 105 11.61 28.35 -13.56
CA TYR A 105 12.34 27.63 -12.53
C TYR A 105 12.71 26.20 -12.94
N LEU A 106 11.73 25.43 -13.44
CA LEU A 106 12.00 24.05 -13.86
C LEU A 106 12.99 23.99 -15.02
N LYS A 107 12.93 24.94 -15.98
CA LYS A 107 13.89 25.02 -17.07
C LYS A 107 15.32 25.23 -16.57
N ASP A 108 15.50 25.99 -15.49
CA ASP A 108 16.82 26.25 -14.92
C ASP A 108 17.36 25.02 -14.15
N VAL A 109 16.50 24.21 -13.55
CA VAL A 109 16.89 23.07 -12.73
C VAL A 109 16.81 21.72 -13.46
N GLU A 110 16.11 21.61 -14.60
CA GLU A 110 15.91 20.32 -15.31
C GLU A 110 17.21 19.65 -15.77
N THR A 111 18.26 20.43 -16.00
CA THR A 111 19.60 19.92 -16.35
C THR A 111 20.41 19.49 -15.12
N ASN A 112 19.96 19.85 -13.92
CA ASN A 112 20.60 19.50 -12.67
C ASN A 112 19.74 18.48 -11.91
N SER A 113 20.03 17.19 -12.09
CA SER A 113 19.27 16.11 -11.47
C SER A 113 19.19 16.19 -9.94
N THR A 114 20.16 16.83 -9.29
CA THR A 114 20.17 17.01 -7.83
C THR A 114 19.27 18.17 -7.37
N ALA A 115 18.93 19.10 -8.26
CA ALA A 115 18.02 20.21 -7.97
C ALA A 115 16.55 19.85 -8.21
N LEU A 116 16.27 18.93 -9.15
CA LEU A 116 14.90 18.47 -9.41
C LEU A 116 14.25 17.84 -8.16
N PRO A 117 12.97 18.14 -7.91
CA PRO A 117 12.23 17.48 -6.84
C PRO A 117 12.27 15.95 -6.95
N ASN A 118 12.44 15.25 -5.84
CA ASN A 118 12.41 13.80 -5.75
C ASN A 118 11.28 13.40 -4.79
N ILE A 119 10.22 12.80 -5.33
CA ILE A 119 8.94 12.63 -4.66
C ILE A 119 8.73 11.16 -4.35
N GLY A 120 8.38 10.86 -3.10
CA GLY A 120 7.93 9.56 -2.63
C GLY A 120 6.43 9.57 -2.32
N LEU A 121 5.78 8.43 -2.53
CA LEU A 121 4.41 8.17 -2.12
C LEU A 121 4.41 6.94 -1.21
N ALA A 122 3.68 6.98 -0.09
CA ALA A 122 3.60 5.87 0.86
C ALA A 122 2.14 5.58 1.23
N VAL A 123 1.75 4.29 1.23
CA VAL A 123 0.40 3.85 1.59
C VAL A 123 0.47 2.85 2.73
N SER A 124 -0.22 3.16 3.81
CA SER A 124 -0.23 2.35 5.03
C SER A 124 -0.93 1.00 4.86
N GLY A 125 -0.72 0.10 5.82
CA GLY A 125 -1.54 -1.08 6.01
C GLY A 125 -2.95 -0.80 6.53
N GLY A 126 -3.77 -1.85 6.59
CA GLY A 126 -5.13 -1.81 7.10
C GLY A 126 -6.17 -2.55 6.25
N GLY A 127 -5.78 -3.62 5.55
CA GLY A 127 -6.68 -4.45 4.75
C GLY A 127 -7.37 -3.66 3.63
N TYR A 128 -8.64 -3.96 3.37
CA TYR A 128 -9.42 -3.24 2.34
C TYR A 128 -9.58 -1.75 2.65
N ARG A 129 -9.63 -1.34 3.92
CA ARG A 129 -9.67 0.07 4.29
C ARG A 129 -8.49 0.84 3.67
N ALA A 130 -7.29 0.34 3.83
CA ALA A 130 -6.08 0.98 3.32
C ALA A 130 -5.97 0.88 1.79
N LEU A 131 -6.31 -0.28 1.21
CA LEU A 131 -6.34 -0.45 -0.24
C LEU A 131 -7.27 0.57 -0.89
N LEU A 132 -8.52 0.70 -0.41
CA LEU A 132 -9.55 1.51 -1.06
C LEU A 132 -9.36 3.01 -0.82
N ASN A 133 -8.98 3.41 0.40
CA ASN A 133 -8.65 4.80 0.68
C ASN A 133 -7.39 5.25 -0.10
N GLY A 134 -6.35 4.41 -0.13
CA GLY A 134 -5.17 4.63 -0.97
C GLY A 134 -5.50 4.70 -2.46
N ALA A 135 -6.40 3.84 -2.93
CA ALA A 135 -6.87 3.87 -4.32
C ALA A 135 -7.54 5.20 -4.68
N GLY A 136 -8.35 5.75 -3.77
CA GLY A 136 -8.95 7.07 -3.98
C GLY A 136 -7.91 8.18 -4.14
N ALA A 137 -6.89 8.18 -3.29
CA ALA A 137 -5.78 9.12 -3.41
C ALA A 137 -5.00 8.92 -4.74
N PHE A 138 -4.72 7.68 -5.12
CA PHE A 138 -4.04 7.39 -6.39
C PHE A 138 -4.86 7.82 -7.59
N ALA A 139 -6.17 7.57 -7.61
CA ALA A 139 -7.06 8.05 -8.65
C ALA A 139 -7.02 9.59 -8.76
N ALA A 140 -6.98 10.30 -7.63
CA ALA A 140 -6.89 11.75 -7.60
C ALA A 140 -5.54 12.29 -8.10
N TRP A 141 -4.46 11.52 -7.93
CA TRP A 141 -3.08 11.90 -8.31
C TRP A 141 -2.67 11.41 -9.69
N ASP A 142 -3.41 10.47 -10.26
CA ASP A 142 -3.14 9.92 -11.60
C ASP A 142 -3.72 10.83 -12.69
N SER A 143 -2.85 11.39 -13.53
CA SER A 143 -3.29 12.25 -14.66
C SER A 143 -4.13 11.51 -15.71
N ARG A 144 -4.14 10.17 -15.69
CA ARG A 144 -4.95 9.32 -16.57
C ARG A 144 -6.38 9.15 -16.06
N SER A 145 -6.63 9.43 -14.77
CA SER A 145 -7.97 9.36 -14.19
C SER A 145 -8.83 10.53 -14.65
N ALA A 146 -10.10 10.25 -14.96
CA ALA A 146 -11.06 11.27 -15.35
C ALA A 146 -11.18 12.36 -14.25
N ALA A 147 -11.29 13.62 -14.65
CA ALA A 147 -11.38 14.79 -13.80
C ALA A 147 -10.16 15.08 -12.88
N SER A 148 -9.18 14.19 -12.77
CA SER A 148 -8.00 14.41 -11.91
C SER A 148 -7.19 15.66 -12.27
N THR A 149 -7.22 16.07 -13.54
CA THR A 149 -6.53 17.26 -14.05
C THR A 149 -7.42 18.51 -14.10
N ALA A 150 -8.66 18.45 -13.59
CA ALA A 150 -9.51 19.61 -13.47
C ALA A 150 -8.92 20.64 -12.49
N LYS A 151 -9.44 21.88 -12.55
CA LYS A 151 -8.99 22.95 -11.66
C LYS A 151 -9.20 22.55 -10.20
N GLY A 152 -8.15 22.69 -9.39
CA GLY A 152 -8.18 22.34 -7.97
C GLY A 152 -7.78 20.89 -7.67
N ASN A 153 -7.55 20.05 -8.70
CA ASN A 153 -7.16 18.65 -8.55
C ASN A 153 -5.66 18.42 -8.85
N LEU A 154 -5.14 17.28 -8.37
CA LEU A 154 -3.72 16.98 -8.26
C LEU A 154 -3.23 15.92 -9.27
N GLY A 155 -4.01 15.64 -10.34
CA GLY A 155 -3.62 14.65 -11.36
C GLY A 155 -2.25 14.97 -11.95
N GLY A 156 -1.38 13.98 -12.00
CA GLY A 156 0.03 14.11 -12.38
C GLY A 156 0.99 14.00 -11.19
N LEU A 157 0.52 14.10 -9.93
CA LEU A 157 1.38 13.87 -8.77
C LEU A 157 1.91 12.41 -8.74
N LEU A 158 1.07 11.42 -9.09
CA LEU A 158 1.49 10.03 -9.21
C LEU A 158 2.58 9.85 -10.27
N GLN A 159 2.43 10.49 -11.44
CA GLN A 159 3.45 10.44 -12.49
C GLN A 159 4.71 11.26 -12.14
N SER A 160 4.60 12.22 -11.24
CA SER A 160 5.74 13.04 -10.76
C SER A 160 6.57 12.32 -9.70
N ALA A 161 6.06 11.25 -9.09
CA ALA A 161 6.76 10.51 -8.04
C ALA A 161 7.87 9.63 -8.62
N THR A 162 8.99 9.51 -7.89
CA THR A 162 10.07 8.56 -8.21
C THR A 162 9.81 7.22 -7.55
N TYR A 163 9.36 7.21 -6.32
CA TYR A 163 9.21 6.04 -5.47
C TYR A 163 7.79 5.90 -4.94
N LEU A 164 7.36 4.67 -4.79
CA LEU A 164 6.03 4.33 -4.29
C LEU A 164 6.12 3.12 -3.37
N SER A 165 5.72 3.25 -2.11
CA SER A 165 5.74 2.14 -1.15
C SER A 165 4.36 1.78 -0.64
N GLY A 166 4.17 0.50 -0.33
CA GLY A 166 2.99 -0.03 0.35
C GLY A 166 3.36 -1.18 1.27
N LEU A 167 2.56 -1.41 2.29
CA LEU A 167 2.61 -2.61 3.11
C LEU A 167 1.19 -3.08 3.41
N SER A 168 1.03 -4.38 3.69
CA SER A 168 -0.29 -4.95 4.02
C SER A 168 -1.36 -4.55 2.97
N GLY A 169 -2.49 -3.97 3.38
CA GLY A 169 -3.52 -3.47 2.46
C GLY A 169 -3.02 -2.42 1.46
N GLY A 170 -2.08 -1.54 1.83
CA GLY A 170 -1.39 -0.64 0.91
C GLY A 170 -0.47 -1.40 -0.05
N GLY A 171 0.13 -2.50 0.40
CA GLY A 171 0.89 -3.44 -0.44
C GLY A 171 0.00 -4.14 -1.46
N TRP A 172 -1.25 -4.49 -1.09
CA TRP A 172 -2.24 -5.03 -2.04
C TRP A 172 -2.56 -4.04 -3.15
N LEU A 173 -2.74 -2.75 -2.81
CA LEU A 173 -2.93 -1.69 -3.80
C LEU A 173 -1.75 -1.60 -4.75
N VAL A 174 -0.54 -1.40 -4.22
CA VAL A 174 0.69 -1.24 -5.02
C VAL A 174 0.93 -2.49 -5.87
N GLY A 175 0.89 -3.69 -5.27
CA GLY A 175 1.09 -4.94 -6.00
C GLY A 175 0.06 -5.17 -7.09
N SER A 176 -1.23 -4.90 -6.82
CA SER A 176 -2.30 -5.06 -7.81
C SER A 176 -2.09 -4.17 -9.03
N ILE A 177 -1.81 -2.87 -8.85
CA ILE A 177 -1.63 -1.98 -10.00
C ILE A 177 -0.38 -2.32 -10.82
N TYR A 178 0.72 -2.76 -10.17
CA TYR A 178 1.96 -3.10 -10.89
C TYR A 178 1.89 -4.45 -11.61
N VAL A 179 1.39 -5.49 -10.95
CA VAL A 179 1.21 -6.81 -11.59
C VAL A 179 0.24 -6.72 -12.78
N ASN A 180 -0.69 -5.78 -12.75
CA ASN A 180 -1.59 -5.48 -13.87
C ASN A 180 -1.06 -4.35 -14.78
N ASN A 181 0.26 -4.24 -14.93
CA ASN A 181 0.94 -3.31 -15.84
C ASN A 181 0.63 -1.83 -15.56
N PHE A 182 0.80 -1.42 -14.30
CA PHE A 182 0.54 -0.07 -13.82
C PHE A 182 -0.85 0.45 -14.25
N THR A 183 -1.85 -0.41 -14.05
CA THR A 183 -3.26 -0.13 -14.42
C THR A 183 -3.80 1.08 -13.65
N THR A 184 -4.82 1.74 -14.19
CA THR A 184 -5.51 2.81 -13.46
C THR A 184 -6.46 2.25 -12.41
N ILE A 185 -6.76 3.04 -11.38
CA ILE A 185 -7.77 2.67 -10.37
C ILE A 185 -9.15 2.51 -11.04
N GLN A 186 -9.48 3.37 -12.01
CA GLN A 186 -10.74 3.28 -12.75
C GLN A 186 -10.88 1.95 -13.49
N ASP A 187 -9.81 1.49 -14.15
CA ASP A 187 -9.83 0.20 -14.83
C ASP A 187 -9.97 -0.97 -13.84
N SER A 188 -9.32 -0.87 -12.68
CA SER A 188 -9.46 -1.88 -11.62
C SER A 188 -10.88 -1.95 -11.07
N LEU A 189 -11.52 -0.81 -10.80
CA LEU A 189 -12.90 -0.73 -10.33
C LEU A 189 -13.92 -1.25 -11.35
N ASN A 190 -13.66 -1.05 -12.64
CA ASN A 190 -14.52 -1.50 -13.74
C ASN A 190 -14.24 -2.94 -14.20
N SER A 191 -13.20 -3.57 -13.66
CA SER A 191 -12.81 -4.92 -14.06
C SER A 191 -13.85 -5.96 -13.60
N ALA A 192 -14.19 -6.89 -14.49
CA ALA A 192 -15.00 -8.06 -14.15
C ALA A 192 -14.16 -9.21 -13.54
N VAL A 193 -12.84 -9.03 -13.40
CA VAL A 193 -11.92 -10.10 -12.97
C VAL A 193 -11.28 -9.79 -11.63
N ILE A 194 -10.78 -8.54 -11.44
CA ILE A 194 -10.12 -8.11 -10.22
C ILE A 194 -10.99 -7.13 -9.44
N TRP A 195 -10.68 -6.95 -8.16
CA TRP A 195 -11.37 -6.05 -7.23
C TRP A 195 -12.87 -6.34 -7.07
N GLN A 196 -13.25 -7.60 -7.29
CA GLN A 196 -14.61 -8.12 -7.07
C GLN A 196 -14.80 -8.44 -5.58
N PHE A 197 -14.67 -7.44 -4.72
CA PHE A 197 -14.61 -7.59 -3.26
C PHE A 197 -15.94 -7.95 -2.60
N GLN A 198 -17.05 -8.01 -3.34
CA GLN A 198 -18.31 -8.60 -2.90
C GLN A 198 -18.19 -10.12 -2.68
N HIS A 199 -17.19 -10.77 -3.26
CA HIS A 199 -16.81 -12.14 -2.98
C HIS A 199 -15.66 -12.15 -1.97
N SER A 200 -15.85 -12.85 -0.86
CA SER A 200 -14.80 -12.98 0.15
C SER A 200 -13.52 -13.57 -0.45
N ILE A 201 -12.37 -13.12 0.05
CA ILE A 201 -11.08 -13.79 -0.25
C ILE A 201 -11.18 -15.29 0.04
N LEU A 202 -11.97 -15.69 1.05
CA LEU A 202 -12.17 -17.10 1.40
C LEU A 202 -13.13 -17.84 0.46
N ASP A 203 -14.07 -17.15 -0.18
CA ASP A 203 -15.03 -17.76 -1.12
C ASP A 203 -14.46 -17.86 -2.55
N GLY A 204 -13.45 -17.04 -2.84
CA GLY A 204 -12.87 -16.91 -4.17
C GLY A 204 -13.79 -16.19 -5.17
N PRO A 205 -13.31 -15.93 -6.40
CA PRO A 205 -14.09 -15.25 -7.44
C PRO A 205 -15.25 -16.11 -7.95
N GLU A 206 -16.34 -15.46 -8.39
CA GLU A 206 -17.58 -16.12 -8.83
C GLU A 206 -17.37 -17.15 -9.96
N GLN A 207 -16.38 -16.94 -10.83
CA GLN A 207 -16.10 -17.83 -11.96
C GLN A 207 -15.55 -19.21 -11.57
N TYR A 208 -15.15 -19.40 -10.31
CA TYR A 208 -14.66 -20.67 -9.79
C TYR A 208 -15.62 -21.23 -8.74
N SER A 209 -15.91 -22.53 -8.80
CA SER A 209 -16.50 -23.22 -7.65
C SER A 209 -15.50 -23.26 -6.50
N LEU A 210 -15.98 -23.31 -5.24
CA LEU A 210 -15.11 -23.45 -4.07
C LEU A 210 -14.12 -24.63 -4.22
N ARG A 211 -14.59 -25.76 -4.77
CA ARG A 211 -13.74 -26.93 -5.01
C ARG A 211 -12.62 -26.65 -6.02
N GLN A 212 -12.90 -25.92 -7.08
CA GLN A 212 -11.87 -25.55 -8.06
C GLN A 212 -10.91 -24.53 -7.45
N TYR A 213 -11.43 -23.50 -6.77
CA TYR A 213 -10.65 -22.46 -6.13
C TYR A 213 -9.63 -23.03 -5.14
N TYR A 214 -10.11 -23.82 -4.15
CA TYR A 214 -9.22 -24.43 -3.18
C TYR A 214 -8.37 -25.54 -3.78
N GLY A 215 -8.93 -26.34 -4.72
CA GLY A 215 -8.16 -27.37 -5.42
C GLY A 215 -6.93 -26.79 -6.10
N ASN A 216 -7.09 -25.75 -6.92
CA ASN A 216 -5.96 -25.10 -7.59
C ASN A 216 -4.94 -24.52 -6.60
N ILE A 217 -5.39 -23.92 -5.48
CA ILE A 217 -4.48 -23.37 -4.46
C ILE A 217 -3.68 -24.49 -3.78
N PHE A 218 -4.36 -25.57 -3.38
CA PHE A 218 -3.70 -26.71 -2.71
C PHE A 218 -2.76 -27.46 -3.65
N ASP A 219 -3.15 -27.62 -4.92
CA ASP A 219 -2.30 -28.25 -5.94
C ASP A 219 -1.02 -27.40 -6.16
N ASN A 220 -1.14 -26.07 -6.32
CA ASN A 220 0.02 -25.20 -6.50
C ASN A 220 0.99 -25.29 -5.31
N VAL A 221 0.47 -25.25 -4.06
CA VAL A 221 1.32 -25.32 -2.86
C VAL A 221 1.85 -26.72 -2.65
N GLY A 222 1.06 -27.77 -2.94
CA GLY A 222 1.49 -29.17 -2.90
C GLY A 222 2.63 -29.43 -3.88
N ASP A 223 2.52 -28.99 -5.12
CA ASP A 223 3.57 -29.14 -6.15
C ASP A 223 4.88 -28.43 -5.74
N LYS A 224 4.80 -27.26 -5.08
CA LYS A 224 5.97 -26.56 -4.48
C LYS A 224 6.65 -27.44 -3.43
N VAL A 225 5.87 -28.09 -2.56
CA VAL A 225 6.39 -29.02 -1.53
C VAL A 225 7.03 -30.27 -2.17
N ASP A 226 6.37 -30.85 -3.16
CA ASP A 226 6.87 -32.01 -3.90
C ASP A 226 8.19 -31.71 -4.64
N ALA A 227 8.41 -30.45 -5.01
CA ALA A 227 9.68 -29.96 -5.56
C ALA A 227 10.77 -29.72 -4.48
N GLY A 228 10.46 -29.93 -3.19
CA GLY A 228 11.41 -29.86 -2.07
C GLY A 228 11.51 -28.49 -1.40
N TYR A 229 10.55 -27.60 -1.61
CA TYR A 229 10.49 -26.30 -0.94
C TYR A 229 9.55 -26.32 0.27
N GLU A 230 9.86 -25.54 1.27
CA GLU A 230 9.01 -25.36 2.44
C GLU A 230 7.72 -24.63 2.05
N ARG A 231 6.64 -24.88 2.79
CA ARG A 231 5.38 -24.17 2.69
C ARG A 231 5.06 -23.45 3.99
N SER A 232 4.28 -22.41 3.88
CA SER A 232 3.73 -21.68 5.02
C SER A 232 2.28 -21.27 4.76
N ILE A 233 1.59 -20.75 5.76
CA ILE A 233 0.25 -20.19 5.58
C ILE A 233 0.24 -19.07 4.53
N THR A 234 1.35 -18.34 4.40
CA THR A 234 1.50 -17.25 3.45
C THR A 234 1.45 -17.71 2.00
N ASP A 235 1.84 -18.95 1.68
CA ASP A 235 1.63 -19.51 0.32
C ASP A 235 0.14 -19.54 -0.04
N TYR A 236 -0.69 -20.07 0.85
CA TYR A 236 -2.14 -20.13 0.65
C TYR A 236 -2.76 -18.74 0.60
N TRP A 237 -2.39 -17.88 1.55
CA TRP A 237 -2.86 -16.50 1.62
C TRP A 237 -2.49 -15.70 0.36
N GLY A 238 -1.25 -15.77 -0.07
CA GLY A 238 -0.75 -15.11 -1.27
C GLY A 238 -1.49 -15.58 -2.53
N ARG A 239 -1.79 -16.89 -2.63
CA ARG A 239 -2.60 -17.42 -3.72
C ARG A 239 -4.04 -16.90 -3.67
N MET A 240 -4.67 -16.85 -2.49
CA MET A 240 -6.01 -16.28 -2.32
C MET A 240 -6.04 -14.79 -2.72
N LEU A 241 -5.06 -14.00 -2.30
CA LEU A 241 -4.92 -12.59 -2.71
C LEU A 241 -4.76 -12.45 -4.22
N SER A 242 -3.99 -13.34 -4.86
CA SER A 242 -3.76 -13.30 -6.30
C SER A 242 -5.07 -13.38 -7.10
N TYR A 243 -6.01 -14.22 -6.68
CA TYR A 243 -7.33 -14.33 -7.32
C TYR A 243 -8.16 -13.05 -7.23
N GLN A 244 -7.96 -12.25 -6.20
CA GLN A 244 -8.68 -10.98 -6.01
C GLN A 244 -8.02 -9.80 -6.74
N LEU A 245 -6.68 -9.87 -6.93
CA LEU A 245 -5.89 -8.69 -7.27
C LEU A 245 -5.22 -8.78 -8.65
N PHE A 246 -5.10 -9.98 -9.25
CA PHE A 246 -4.36 -10.18 -10.50
C PHE A 246 -5.27 -10.57 -11.65
N ASN A 247 -5.21 -9.83 -12.75
CA ASN A 247 -5.95 -10.13 -13.98
C ASN A 247 -5.27 -11.26 -14.78
N ALA A 248 -5.30 -12.44 -14.22
CA ALA A 248 -4.71 -13.62 -14.82
C ALA A 248 -5.53 -14.86 -14.49
N SER A 249 -5.48 -15.87 -15.38
CA SER A 249 -6.12 -17.16 -15.13
C SER A 249 -5.60 -17.77 -13.84
N GLU A 250 -6.52 -18.29 -13.02
CA GLU A 250 -6.21 -18.91 -11.71
C GLU A 250 -5.39 -18.00 -10.78
N GLY A 251 -5.55 -16.66 -10.88
CA GLY A 251 -4.76 -15.70 -10.11
C GLY A 251 -3.27 -15.70 -10.48
N GLY A 252 -2.90 -16.18 -11.67
CA GLY A 252 -1.53 -16.09 -12.20
C GLY A 252 -0.47 -16.82 -11.38
N PRO A 253 -0.51 -18.15 -11.28
CA PRO A 253 0.48 -18.90 -10.49
C PRO A 253 1.94 -18.71 -10.97
N GLY A 254 2.14 -18.37 -12.24
CA GLY A 254 3.46 -18.07 -12.81
C GLY A 254 3.87 -16.60 -12.82
N LEU A 255 3.10 -15.72 -12.16
CA LEU A 255 3.45 -14.31 -12.03
C LEU A 255 4.45 -14.09 -10.89
N THR A 256 5.62 -13.54 -11.20
CA THR A 256 6.61 -13.17 -10.18
C THR A 256 6.63 -11.67 -9.97
N PHE A 257 7.07 -11.22 -8.79
CA PHE A 257 7.24 -9.79 -8.54
C PHE A 257 8.42 -9.21 -9.33
N SER A 258 9.44 -10.02 -9.57
CA SER A 258 10.58 -9.63 -10.43
C SER A 258 10.19 -9.43 -11.90
N SER A 259 9.08 -10.00 -12.38
CA SER A 259 8.62 -9.80 -13.76
C SER A 259 8.23 -8.34 -14.05
N ILE A 260 7.93 -7.55 -13.02
CA ILE A 260 7.67 -6.11 -13.17
C ILE A 260 8.88 -5.41 -13.81
N ALA A 261 10.11 -5.87 -13.52
CA ALA A 261 11.32 -5.33 -14.14
C ALA A 261 11.41 -5.57 -15.66
N GLU A 262 10.67 -6.55 -16.17
CA GLU A 262 10.62 -6.92 -17.59
C GLU A 262 9.49 -6.17 -18.35
N ASP A 263 8.62 -5.44 -17.63
CA ASP A 263 7.59 -4.60 -18.23
C ASP A 263 8.20 -3.36 -18.90
N ASP A 264 7.88 -3.13 -20.17
CA ASP A 264 8.47 -2.05 -20.97
C ASP A 264 8.18 -0.65 -20.41
N ASP A 265 6.98 -0.42 -19.84
CA ASP A 265 6.62 0.87 -19.28
C ASP A 265 7.36 1.10 -17.95
N PHE A 266 7.49 0.07 -17.11
CA PHE A 266 8.32 0.17 -15.91
C PHE A 266 9.81 0.31 -16.27
N ALA A 267 10.34 -0.54 -17.13
CA ALA A 267 11.76 -0.51 -17.54
C ALA A 267 12.19 0.81 -18.17
N SER A 268 11.28 1.48 -18.89
CA SER A 268 11.51 2.81 -19.46
C SER A 268 11.36 3.96 -18.46
N GLY A 269 10.90 3.69 -17.23
CA GLY A 269 10.74 4.68 -16.18
C GLY A 269 9.40 5.42 -16.17
N LYS A 270 8.35 4.93 -16.85
CA LYS A 270 7.03 5.57 -16.90
C LYS A 270 6.22 5.44 -15.61
N ALA A 271 6.49 4.42 -14.79
CA ALA A 271 5.88 4.23 -13.47
C ALA A 271 6.90 4.49 -12.35
N PRO A 272 6.51 4.91 -11.12
CA PRO A 272 7.41 4.96 -9.96
C PRO A 272 8.04 3.60 -9.64
N LEU A 273 9.15 3.55 -8.88
CA LEU A 273 9.69 2.29 -8.37
C LEU A 273 8.82 1.79 -7.20
N PRO A 274 8.20 0.60 -7.33
CA PRO A 274 7.40 0.06 -6.24
C PRO A 274 8.27 -0.59 -5.17
N PHE A 275 7.87 -0.40 -3.91
CA PHE A 275 8.36 -1.14 -2.75
C PHE A 275 7.21 -1.81 -2.04
N LEU A 276 7.35 -3.10 -1.72
CA LEU A 276 6.55 -3.76 -0.71
C LEU A 276 7.41 -3.99 0.52
N ILE A 277 6.82 -3.75 1.70
CA ILE A 277 7.57 -3.78 2.97
C ILE A 277 7.07 -4.95 3.82
N SER A 278 8.03 -5.64 4.43
CA SER A 278 7.80 -6.62 5.48
C SER A 278 8.84 -6.48 6.59
N VAL A 279 8.63 -7.17 7.70
CA VAL A 279 9.53 -7.11 8.87
C VAL A 279 10.07 -8.50 9.17
N GLY A 280 11.36 -8.56 9.51
CA GLY A 280 12.01 -9.78 9.94
C GLY A 280 11.49 -10.24 11.31
N ARG A 281 11.16 -11.52 11.42
CA ARG A 281 10.80 -12.17 12.67
C ARG A 281 11.75 -13.33 12.93
N ALA A 282 12.54 -13.26 13.99
CA ALA A 282 13.41 -14.36 14.34
C ALA A 282 12.59 -15.60 14.77
N PRO A 283 13.07 -16.83 14.50
CA PRO A 283 12.38 -18.04 14.90
C PRO A 283 12.09 -18.07 16.41
N GLY A 284 10.80 -18.28 16.77
CA GLY A 284 10.35 -18.32 18.15
C GLY A 284 9.97 -16.98 18.78
N GLU A 285 10.23 -15.85 18.13
CA GLU A 285 9.72 -14.54 18.56
C GLU A 285 8.21 -14.45 18.35
N LYS A 286 7.54 -13.84 19.33
CA LYS A 286 6.08 -13.66 19.30
C LYS A 286 5.66 -12.20 19.15
N VAL A 287 6.53 -11.28 19.49
CA VAL A 287 6.28 -9.83 19.45
C VAL A 287 7.36 -9.23 18.56
N ILE A 288 6.95 -8.48 17.58
CA ILE A 288 7.86 -7.76 16.69
C ILE A 288 8.27 -6.46 17.36
N ALA A 289 9.56 -6.26 17.52
CA ALA A 289 10.10 -5.07 18.15
C ALA A 289 10.24 -3.93 17.14
N LEU A 290 10.17 -2.68 17.61
CA LEU A 290 10.37 -1.49 16.77
C LEU A 290 11.74 -1.46 16.07
N ASN A 291 12.74 -2.13 16.62
CA ASN A 291 14.07 -2.28 16.04
C ASN A 291 14.25 -3.58 15.24
N SER A 292 13.18 -4.25 14.85
CA SER A 292 13.25 -5.37 13.91
C SER A 292 13.71 -4.90 12.54
N THR A 293 14.37 -5.79 11.79
CA THR A 293 14.88 -5.48 10.45
C THR A 293 13.72 -5.27 9.47
N VAL A 294 13.69 -4.14 8.80
CA VAL A 294 12.70 -3.83 7.76
C VAL A 294 13.22 -4.31 6.41
N PHE A 295 12.44 -5.16 5.76
CA PHE A 295 12.75 -5.70 4.43
C PHE A 295 12.01 -4.96 3.33
N GLU A 296 12.73 -4.64 2.27
CA GLU A 296 12.23 -4.04 1.04
C GLU A 296 12.18 -5.09 -0.08
N PHE A 297 11.03 -5.22 -0.75
CA PHE A 297 10.88 -5.91 -2.02
C PHE A 297 10.77 -4.89 -3.13
N THR A 298 11.67 -4.94 -4.09
CA THR A 298 11.59 -4.22 -5.37
C THR A 298 11.53 -5.22 -6.52
N PRO A 299 11.24 -4.83 -7.76
CA PRO A 299 11.33 -5.74 -8.89
C PRO A 299 12.73 -6.37 -9.12
N TRP A 300 13.75 -5.83 -8.48
CA TRP A 300 15.12 -6.32 -8.65
C TRP A 300 15.67 -7.06 -7.43
N GLU A 301 15.27 -6.65 -6.22
CA GLU A 301 15.97 -7.06 -5.00
C GLU A 301 15.02 -7.28 -3.83
N LEU A 302 15.38 -8.22 -2.97
CA LEU A 302 14.90 -8.39 -1.60
C LEU A 302 16.04 -8.08 -0.65
N GLY A 303 15.81 -7.26 0.37
CA GLY A 303 16.83 -7.04 1.40
C GLY A 303 16.54 -5.88 2.32
N SER A 304 17.56 -5.43 3.00
CA SER A 304 17.51 -4.32 3.94
C SER A 304 18.77 -3.48 3.93
N SER A 305 18.59 -2.16 4.08
CA SER A 305 19.66 -1.23 4.42
C SER A 305 19.99 -1.22 5.91
N ASP A 306 19.14 -1.78 6.77
CA ASP A 306 19.35 -1.84 8.20
C ASP A 306 20.67 -2.54 8.55
N PRO A 307 21.43 -2.06 9.54
CA PRO A 307 22.72 -2.62 9.93
C PRO A 307 22.67 -4.11 10.30
N THR A 308 21.54 -4.60 10.79
CA THR A 308 21.30 -6.00 11.17
C THR A 308 21.34 -6.98 9.99
N LEU A 309 21.06 -6.52 8.78
CA LEU A 309 21.19 -7.32 7.55
C LEU A 309 22.21 -6.70 6.59
N HIS A 310 22.06 -5.42 6.30
CA HIS A 310 22.93 -4.64 5.42
C HIS A 310 23.23 -5.33 4.09
N GLY A 311 22.19 -5.91 3.46
CA GLY A 311 22.34 -6.72 2.26
C GLY A 311 21.07 -6.80 1.42
N PHE A 312 21.24 -6.93 0.10
CA PHE A 312 20.17 -7.13 -0.87
C PHE A 312 20.49 -8.28 -1.82
N ALA A 313 19.60 -9.26 -1.87
CA ALA A 313 19.68 -10.41 -2.77
C ALA A 313 18.87 -10.12 -4.06
N PRO A 314 19.34 -10.57 -5.24
CA PRO A 314 18.55 -10.48 -6.47
C PRO A 314 17.25 -11.26 -6.35
N LEU A 315 16.10 -10.56 -6.40
CA LEU A 315 14.78 -11.12 -6.11
C LEU A 315 14.44 -12.32 -7.01
N LYS A 316 14.76 -12.24 -8.30
CA LYS A 316 14.52 -13.32 -9.27
C LYS A 316 15.14 -14.67 -8.85
N TYR A 317 16.20 -14.66 -8.04
CA TYR A 317 16.98 -15.83 -7.67
C TYR A 317 16.94 -16.19 -6.18
N VAL A 318 16.05 -15.60 -5.39
CA VAL A 318 15.98 -15.79 -3.93
C VAL A 318 15.71 -17.23 -3.50
N GLY A 319 15.16 -18.09 -4.37
CA GLY A 319 15.01 -19.52 -4.13
C GLY A 319 16.31 -20.33 -4.28
N SER A 320 17.42 -19.70 -4.64
CA SER A 320 18.73 -20.37 -4.79
C SER A 320 19.45 -20.49 -3.46
N ASN A 321 20.32 -21.52 -3.33
CA ASN A 321 21.16 -21.68 -2.15
C ASN A 321 22.33 -20.71 -2.18
N PHE A 322 22.16 -19.54 -1.61
CA PHE A 322 23.24 -18.60 -1.35
C PHE A 322 24.04 -19.05 -0.11
N THR A 323 25.34 -18.81 -0.13
CA THR A 323 26.24 -19.03 0.99
C THR A 323 27.24 -17.89 1.01
N ASN A 324 27.34 -17.17 2.12
CA ASN A 324 28.26 -16.04 2.26
C ASN A 324 28.13 -15.06 1.08
N GLY A 325 26.88 -14.72 0.71
CA GLY A 325 26.55 -13.70 -0.29
C GLY A 325 26.65 -14.12 -1.76
N SER A 326 26.90 -15.39 -2.08
CA SER A 326 26.98 -15.85 -3.45
C SER A 326 26.40 -17.25 -3.64
N ILE A 327 25.98 -17.57 -4.87
CA ILE A 327 25.62 -18.94 -5.24
C ILE A 327 26.92 -19.68 -5.59
N PRO A 328 27.24 -20.82 -4.93
CA PRO A 328 28.45 -21.60 -5.21
C PRO A 328 28.62 -21.97 -6.70
N GLU A 329 29.86 -22.16 -7.18
CA GLU A 329 30.11 -22.42 -8.61
C GLU A 329 29.42 -23.68 -9.13
N ASP A 330 29.28 -24.70 -8.31
CA ASP A 330 28.54 -25.94 -8.60
C ASP A 330 27.04 -25.84 -8.28
N GLY A 331 26.59 -24.72 -7.65
CA GLY A 331 25.22 -24.47 -7.32
C GLY A 331 24.39 -24.11 -8.55
N LYS A 332 23.07 -24.33 -8.44
CA LYS A 332 22.09 -23.96 -9.45
C LYS A 332 21.40 -22.66 -9.04
N CYS A 333 21.02 -21.87 -10.03
CA CYS A 333 20.08 -20.78 -9.83
C CYS A 333 18.65 -21.33 -9.82
N VAL A 334 17.77 -20.69 -9.05
CA VAL A 334 16.34 -21.02 -8.96
C VAL A 334 15.54 -19.78 -9.29
N GLU A 335 14.58 -19.91 -10.19
CA GLU A 335 13.63 -18.85 -10.57
C GLU A 335 12.21 -19.25 -10.16
N GLY A 336 11.32 -18.27 -10.00
CA GLY A 336 9.90 -18.46 -9.69
C GLY A 336 9.56 -18.57 -8.21
N PHE A 337 10.55 -18.45 -7.29
CA PHE A 337 10.27 -18.44 -5.85
C PHE A 337 9.57 -17.15 -5.41
N ASP A 338 9.83 -16.04 -6.07
CA ASP A 338 9.28 -14.71 -5.83
C ASP A 338 7.89 -14.51 -6.48
N ASN A 339 7.00 -15.53 -6.38
CA ASN A 339 5.63 -15.39 -6.85
C ASN A 339 5.02 -14.09 -6.31
N ALA A 340 4.39 -13.28 -7.17
CA ALA A 340 3.88 -11.97 -6.80
C ALA A 340 2.83 -12.05 -5.68
N GLY A 341 1.97 -13.07 -5.68
CA GLY A 341 1.03 -13.31 -4.58
C GLY A 341 1.73 -13.65 -3.27
N PHE A 342 2.81 -14.44 -3.31
CA PHE A 342 3.60 -14.77 -2.12
C PHE A 342 4.30 -13.53 -1.54
N VAL A 343 4.82 -12.63 -2.40
CA VAL A 343 5.39 -11.34 -1.97
C VAL A 343 4.32 -10.45 -1.32
N LEU A 344 3.13 -10.33 -1.93
CA LEU A 344 2.00 -9.59 -1.33
C LEU A 344 1.55 -10.22 -0.01
N GLY A 345 1.45 -11.54 0.02
CA GLY A 345 1.12 -12.31 1.21
C GLY A 345 2.14 -12.10 2.33
N THR A 346 3.44 -12.04 2.01
CA THR A 346 4.51 -11.76 2.97
C THR A 346 4.34 -10.38 3.61
N SER A 347 4.08 -9.35 2.80
CA SER A 347 3.85 -7.98 3.27
C SER A 347 2.54 -7.82 4.07
N SER A 348 1.68 -8.85 4.13
CA SER A 348 0.37 -8.82 4.79
C SER A 348 0.09 -10.06 5.64
N SER A 349 1.11 -10.72 6.16
CA SER A 349 1.00 -11.91 7.01
C SER A 349 0.82 -11.53 8.48
N LEU A 350 -0.44 -11.35 8.93
CA LEU A 350 -0.80 -11.11 10.34
C LEU A 350 -1.16 -12.38 11.11
N PHE A 351 -0.81 -13.56 10.61
CA PHE A 351 -1.25 -14.84 11.17
C PHE A 351 -0.60 -15.16 12.52
N ASN A 352 0.62 -14.67 12.77
CA ASN A 352 1.26 -14.75 14.08
C ASN A 352 0.45 -13.98 15.15
N VAL A 353 -0.13 -12.82 14.82
CA VAL A 353 -1.04 -12.07 15.71
C VAL A 353 -2.28 -12.90 16.02
N ILE A 354 -2.89 -13.52 14.99
CA ILE A 354 -4.04 -14.40 15.16
C ILE A 354 -3.67 -15.67 15.97
N SER A 355 -2.51 -16.27 15.70
CA SER A 355 -2.00 -17.44 16.43
C SER A 355 -1.76 -17.13 17.92
N GLN A 356 -1.23 -15.95 18.24
CA GLN A 356 -1.05 -15.50 19.61
C GLN A 356 -2.39 -15.32 20.35
N TYR A 357 -3.40 -14.83 19.65
CA TYR A 357 -4.76 -14.70 20.19
C TYR A 357 -5.36 -16.05 20.61
N LEU A 358 -5.10 -17.09 19.81
CA LEU A 358 -5.63 -18.44 20.06
C LEU A 358 -4.94 -19.17 21.19
N THR A 359 -3.67 -18.85 21.44
CA THR A 359 -2.83 -19.55 22.43
C THR A 359 -2.80 -18.88 23.80
N ASN A 360 -3.07 -17.58 23.87
CA ASN A 360 -3.04 -16.80 25.11
C ASN A 360 -4.43 -16.23 25.42
N ASP A 361 -4.88 -16.37 26.69
CA ASP A 361 -6.15 -15.89 27.22
C ASP A 361 -6.57 -14.50 26.64
N LYS A 362 -7.43 -14.56 25.72
CA LYS A 362 -8.45 -13.68 25.09
C LYS A 362 -8.38 -12.14 25.12
N SER A 363 -7.48 -11.43 25.77
CA SER A 363 -7.81 -10.03 26.05
C SER A 363 -6.78 -8.95 25.69
N GLN A 364 -5.58 -9.29 25.27
CA GLN A 364 -4.54 -8.25 25.17
C GLN A 364 -4.02 -7.92 23.75
N TYR A 365 -4.23 -8.75 22.73
CA TYR A 365 -3.50 -8.60 21.47
C TYR A 365 -4.33 -8.71 20.18
N VAL A 366 -5.62 -9.05 20.25
CA VAL A 366 -6.49 -8.99 19.06
C VAL A 366 -7.38 -7.78 19.17
N PRO A 367 -7.38 -6.91 18.15
CA PRO A 367 -8.39 -5.86 18.06
C PRO A 367 -9.79 -6.44 18.23
N SER A 368 -10.65 -5.74 18.97
CA SER A 368 -12.03 -6.17 19.29
C SER A 368 -12.91 -6.39 18.07
N ASP A 369 -12.41 -6.03 16.89
CA ASP A 369 -13.07 -6.07 15.60
C ASP A 369 -12.74 -7.30 14.74
N VAL A 370 -11.87 -8.24 15.21
CA VAL A 370 -11.61 -9.48 14.47
C VAL A 370 -12.84 -10.40 14.55
N PRO A 371 -13.52 -10.67 13.43
CA PRO A 371 -14.67 -11.57 13.46
C PRO A 371 -14.24 -12.99 13.83
N SER A 372 -15.05 -13.66 14.67
CA SER A 372 -14.76 -15.04 15.11
C SER A 372 -14.57 -16.02 13.94
N PHE A 373 -15.28 -15.83 12.83
CA PHE A 373 -15.16 -16.68 11.65
C PHE A 373 -13.79 -16.54 10.94
N ALA A 374 -13.19 -15.35 10.94
CA ALA A 374 -11.85 -15.15 10.37
C ALA A 374 -10.80 -15.85 11.23
N VAL A 375 -10.96 -15.78 12.54
CA VAL A 375 -10.17 -16.54 13.51
C VAL A 375 -10.30 -18.05 13.26
N ASP A 376 -11.54 -18.56 13.14
CA ASP A 376 -11.81 -19.99 12.94
C ASP A 376 -11.25 -20.52 11.61
N ALA A 377 -11.29 -19.71 10.54
CA ALA A 377 -10.72 -20.07 9.23
C ALA A 377 -9.19 -20.18 9.30
N VAL A 378 -8.52 -19.21 9.91
CA VAL A 378 -7.07 -19.23 10.12
C VAL A 378 -6.67 -20.40 11.02
N VAL A 379 -7.40 -20.63 12.11
CA VAL A 379 -7.20 -21.80 13.00
C VAL A 379 -7.32 -23.10 12.23
N GLY A 380 -8.32 -23.21 11.36
CA GLY A 380 -8.51 -24.39 10.51
C GLY A 380 -7.28 -24.66 9.63
N VAL A 381 -6.75 -23.63 8.98
CA VAL A 381 -5.55 -23.74 8.15
C VAL A 381 -4.31 -24.02 9.00
N LEU A 382 -4.09 -23.28 10.11
CA LEU A 382 -2.95 -23.51 11.02
C LEU A 382 -2.97 -24.91 11.64
N ASN A 383 -4.14 -25.42 12.02
CA ASN A 383 -4.27 -26.78 12.52
C ASN A 383 -3.99 -27.84 11.43
N ALA A 384 -4.29 -27.54 10.17
CA ALA A 384 -4.03 -28.43 9.04
C ALA A 384 -2.53 -28.42 8.63
N LEU A 385 -1.83 -27.32 8.86
CA LEU A 385 -0.40 -27.17 8.53
C LEU A 385 0.54 -27.79 9.61
N GLY A 386 0.06 -27.99 10.84
CA GLY A 386 0.88 -28.50 11.93
C GLY A 386 1.45 -27.43 12.86
N LYS A 387 2.22 -27.84 13.87
CA LYS A 387 2.63 -26.96 14.99
C LYS A 387 3.98 -26.26 14.82
N ASP A 388 4.64 -26.39 13.69
CA ASP A 388 6.05 -26.02 13.55
C ASP A 388 6.23 -24.73 12.73
N ASN A 389 5.97 -23.54 13.33
CA ASN A 389 6.28 -22.20 12.80
C ASN A 389 5.77 -21.89 11.37
N ASP A 390 4.64 -22.47 10.93
CA ASP A 390 4.08 -22.27 9.60
C ASP A 390 3.17 -21.01 9.54
N ASP A 391 3.14 -20.21 10.62
CA ASP A 391 2.32 -19.01 10.80
C ASP A 391 2.92 -17.72 10.21
N ILE A 392 3.99 -17.84 9.44
CA ILE A 392 4.80 -16.74 8.89
C ILE A 392 5.10 -16.97 7.42
N ALA A 393 5.61 -15.94 6.74
CA ALA A 393 6.18 -16.12 5.41
C ALA A 393 7.57 -16.77 5.51
N ASP A 394 7.70 -17.96 4.93
CA ASP A 394 8.94 -18.76 4.95
C ASP A 394 9.71 -18.61 3.64
N TRP A 395 10.82 -17.90 3.71
CA TRP A 395 11.77 -17.70 2.61
C TRP A 395 12.96 -18.65 2.77
N THR A 396 12.71 -19.95 2.58
CA THR A 396 13.71 -21.02 2.66
C THR A 396 13.98 -21.59 1.26
N PRO A 397 15.25 -21.64 0.80
CA PRO A 397 16.48 -21.35 1.54
C PRO A 397 16.66 -19.85 1.82
N ASN A 398 17.24 -19.52 2.99
CA ASN A 398 17.56 -18.15 3.37
C ASN A 398 18.66 -17.59 2.45
N PRO A 399 18.37 -16.58 1.60
CA PRO A 399 19.37 -16.02 0.70
C PRO A 399 20.51 -15.31 1.44
N PHE A 400 20.30 -14.89 2.70
CA PHE A 400 21.27 -14.16 3.51
C PHE A 400 22.08 -15.06 4.43
N LYS A 401 21.98 -16.38 4.28
CA LYS A 401 22.76 -17.32 5.08
C LYS A 401 24.25 -16.98 5.04
N GLU A 402 24.86 -16.82 6.22
CA GLU A 402 26.27 -16.48 6.42
C GLU A 402 26.71 -15.11 5.83
N TRP A 403 25.75 -14.23 5.48
CA TRP A 403 26.05 -12.92 4.89
C TRP A 403 26.59 -11.92 5.92
N ASN A 404 25.86 -11.69 7.01
CA ASN A 404 26.25 -10.80 8.11
C ASN A 404 26.28 -11.62 9.39
N THR A 405 27.35 -12.36 9.58
CA THR A 405 27.47 -13.36 10.65
C THR A 405 27.40 -12.72 12.03
N GLY A 406 26.66 -13.36 12.93
CA GLY A 406 26.40 -12.87 14.28
C GLY A 406 25.02 -12.21 14.44
N GLU A 407 24.27 -12.09 13.35
CA GLU A 407 22.89 -11.62 13.38
C GLU A 407 21.91 -12.80 13.17
N ASN A 408 20.88 -12.89 13.98
CA ASN A 408 19.95 -14.03 14.00
C ASN A 408 19.31 -14.34 12.63
N LEU A 409 19.14 -13.33 11.77
CA LEU A 409 18.54 -13.47 10.44
C LEU A 409 19.46 -14.17 9.42
N SER A 410 20.78 -14.12 9.63
CA SER A 410 21.78 -14.68 8.72
C SER A 410 22.34 -16.04 9.19
N ASP A 411 22.09 -16.43 10.44
CA ASP A 411 22.67 -17.66 11.01
C ASP A 411 21.85 -18.92 10.67
N GLY A 412 20.58 -18.75 10.21
CA GLY A 412 19.63 -19.83 9.97
C GLY A 412 19.45 -20.21 8.50
N GLU A 413 18.97 -21.45 8.28
CA GLU A 413 18.54 -21.93 6.96
C GLU A 413 17.24 -21.23 6.48
N ARG A 414 16.47 -20.67 7.39
CA ARG A 414 15.17 -20.05 7.16
C ARG A 414 15.26 -18.55 7.33
N LEU A 415 14.72 -17.80 6.39
CA LEU A 415 14.38 -16.39 6.56
C LEU A 415 12.85 -16.29 6.76
N THR A 416 12.45 -15.76 7.89
CA THR A 416 11.02 -15.66 8.25
C THR A 416 10.61 -14.20 8.36
N LEU A 417 9.55 -13.86 7.62
CA LEU A 417 9.04 -12.50 7.48
C LEU A 417 7.55 -12.44 7.87
N VAL A 418 7.12 -11.26 8.31
CA VAL A 418 5.73 -10.96 8.68
C VAL A 418 5.27 -9.64 8.06
N ASP A 419 4.01 -9.29 8.29
CA ASP A 419 3.42 -8.01 7.87
C ASP A 419 4.30 -6.82 8.24
N GLY A 420 4.47 -5.90 7.29
CA GLY A 420 5.34 -4.73 7.46
C GLY A 420 4.89 -3.73 8.53
N GLY A 421 3.64 -3.83 9.00
CA GLY A 421 3.10 -2.96 10.05
C GLY A 421 3.23 -3.50 11.47
N GLU A 422 3.75 -4.73 11.66
CA GLU A 422 3.82 -5.36 12.98
C GLU A 422 4.85 -4.70 13.93
N ASP A 423 5.82 -3.99 13.40
CA ASP A 423 6.76 -3.16 14.17
C ASP A 423 6.21 -1.75 14.48
N LEU A 424 4.90 -1.53 14.32
CA LEU A 424 4.18 -0.27 14.49
C LEU A 424 4.43 0.79 13.40
N GLN A 425 5.31 0.57 12.44
CA GLN A 425 5.58 1.48 11.33
C GLN A 425 4.60 1.26 10.16
N ASN A 426 3.29 1.30 10.44
CA ASN A 426 2.24 0.94 9.48
C ASN A 426 2.20 1.81 8.20
N VAL A 427 2.82 2.99 8.16
CA VAL A 427 3.11 3.74 6.94
C VAL A 427 4.54 3.42 6.50
N PRO A 428 4.77 2.91 5.29
CA PRO A 428 6.08 2.43 4.85
C PRO A 428 7.04 3.58 4.49
N TYR A 429 7.49 4.35 5.48
CA TYR A 429 8.44 5.44 5.28
C TYR A 429 9.86 4.95 4.99
N HIS A 430 10.24 3.75 5.45
CA HIS A 430 11.61 3.24 5.43
C HIS A 430 12.34 3.41 4.08
N PRO A 431 11.78 3.02 2.92
CA PRO A 431 12.48 3.19 1.64
C PRO A 431 12.67 4.66 1.26
N HIS A 432 11.82 5.57 1.74
CA HIS A 432 11.88 7.00 1.39
C HIS A 432 12.85 7.81 2.28
N ILE A 433 13.14 7.30 3.47
CA ILE A 433 14.01 7.99 4.43
C ILE A 433 15.46 7.50 4.37
N PHE A 434 15.75 6.49 3.56
CA PHE A 434 17.11 6.06 3.28
C PHE A 434 17.87 7.15 2.52
N ASN A 435 18.93 7.68 3.13
CA ASN A 435 19.61 8.90 2.69
C ASN A 435 20.18 8.82 1.26
N GLU A 436 20.55 7.62 0.79
CA GLU A 436 21.06 7.41 -0.56
C GLU A 436 20.02 7.68 -1.66
N ARG A 437 18.72 7.53 -1.36
CA ARG A 437 17.63 7.82 -2.30
C ARG A 437 17.34 9.29 -2.45
N LYS A 438 17.73 10.12 -1.48
CA LYS A 438 17.60 11.59 -1.51
C LYS A 438 16.18 12.05 -1.85
N VAL A 439 15.20 11.45 -1.20
CA VAL A 439 13.78 11.85 -1.35
C VAL A 439 13.58 13.20 -0.67
N ASP A 440 12.89 14.11 -1.35
CA ASP A 440 12.65 15.47 -0.88
C ASP A 440 11.36 15.62 -0.10
N VAL A 441 10.32 14.92 -0.55
CA VAL A 441 8.99 14.96 0.03
C VAL A 441 8.34 13.60 -0.08
N VAL A 442 7.64 13.19 0.97
CA VAL A 442 6.83 11.97 0.98
C VAL A 442 5.37 12.35 1.21
N PHE A 443 4.50 12.05 0.26
CA PHE A 443 3.05 12.11 0.46
C PHE A 443 2.61 10.76 1.02
N SER A 444 2.18 10.73 2.27
CA SER A 444 1.82 9.49 2.97
C SER A 444 0.34 9.44 3.28
N ILE A 445 -0.32 8.39 2.79
CA ILE A 445 -1.71 8.08 3.10
C ILE A 445 -1.71 7.13 4.30
N ASP A 446 -2.24 7.60 5.42
CA ASP A 446 -2.37 6.81 6.63
C ASP A 446 -3.82 6.39 6.85
N SER A 447 -4.06 5.10 6.69
CA SER A 447 -5.36 4.45 6.94
C SER A 447 -5.28 3.47 8.11
N SER A 448 -4.40 3.72 9.08
CA SER A 448 -4.27 2.91 10.30
C SER A 448 -5.54 2.92 11.14
N ALA A 449 -5.75 1.87 11.94
CA ALA A 449 -6.85 1.78 12.91
C ALA A 449 -6.29 1.89 14.33
N ASP A 450 -5.70 3.04 14.66
CA ASP A 450 -4.95 3.25 15.89
C ASP A 450 -5.85 3.54 17.09
N THR A 451 -7.05 4.08 16.85
CA THR A 451 -7.99 4.48 17.88
C THR A 451 -9.10 3.44 18.06
N GLU A 452 -9.84 3.52 19.17
CA GLU A 452 -10.98 2.64 19.47
C GLU A 452 -12.01 2.58 18.32
N TYR A 453 -12.17 3.67 17.57
CA TYR A 453 -13.10 3.75 16.44
C TYR A 453 -12.43 3.53 15.07
N GLY A 454 -11.20 3.00 15.03
CA GLY A 454 -10.54 2.61 13.79
C GLY A 454 -10.03 3.77 12.92
N TRP A 455 -9.72 4.91 13.53
CA TRP A 455 -9.12 6.07 12.87
C TRP A 455 -7.64 6.23 13.19
N PRO A 456 -6.83 6.78 12.29
CA PRO A 456 -5.41 7.03 12.55
C PRO A 456 -5.21 8.16 13.55
N ASN A 457 -4.15 8.05 14.37
CA ASN A 457 -3.73 9.08 15.31
C ASN A 457 -2.24 9.43 15.19
N GLY A 458 -1.61 9.09 14.06
CA GLY A 458 -0.20 9.34 13.82
C GLY A 458 0.75 8.31 14.46
N ALA A 459 0.25 7.21 15.01
CA ALA A 459 1.04 6.17 15.67
C ALA A 459 2.21 5.70 14.81
N SER A 460 1.97 5.48 13.52
CA SER A 460 3.00 5.04 12.58
C SER A 460 4.15 6.06 12.41
N ALA A 461 3.83 7.35 12.26
CA ALA A 461 4.84 8.39 12.16
C ALA A 461 5.64 8.52 13.46
N VAL A 462 4.96 8.39 14.62
CA VAL A 462 5.59 8.37 15.95
C VAL A 462 6.55 7.19 16.08
N ALA A 463 6.15 6.00 15.67
CA ALA A 463 6.99 4.80 15.69
C ALA A 463 8.23 4.97 14.80
N THR A 464 8.05 5.47 13.58
CA THR A 464 9.18 5.74 12.66
C THR A 464 10.14 6.79 13.25
N TYR A 465 9.61 7.85 13.87
CA TYR A 465 10.45 8.84 14.56
C TYR A 465 11.22 8.22 15.72
N GLN A 466 10.56 7.43 16.57
CA GLN A 466 11.23 6.76 17.69
C GLN A 466 12.33 5.82 17.20
N ARG A 467 12.04 5.02 16.15
CA ARG A 467 13.04 4.15 15.53
C ARG A 467 14.22 4.94 14.95
N SER A 468 13.96 6.13 14.37
CA SER A 468 15.02 6.98 13.79
C SER A 468 16.03 7.52 14.83
N LEU A 469 15.74 7.40 16.12
CA LEU A 469 16.64 7.77 17.22
C LEU A 469 17.53 6.60 17.67
N GLU A 470 17.28 5.39 17.16
CA GLU A 470 17.99 4.16 17.53
C GLU A 470 19.09 3.82 16.52
N ASN A 471 20.08 3.04 16.93
CA ASN A 471 21.20 2.63 16.08
C ASN A 471 20.78 1.81 14.86
N ILE A 472 19.62 1.12 14.92
CA ILE A 472 19.08 0.34 13.82
C ILE A 472 18.77 1.20 12.59
N SER A 473 18.58 2.50 12.74
CA SER A 473 18.22 3.43 11.67
C SER A 473 19.43 4.18 11.08
N GLU A 474 20.63 3.67 11.26
CA GLU A 474 21.82 4.25 10.62
C GLU A 474 21.62 4.37 9.09
N GLY A 475 21.92 5.56 8.55
CA GLY A 475 21.73 5.86 7.12
C GLY A 475 20.31 6.32 6.76
N THR A 476 19.42 6.51 7.73
CA THR A 476 18.08 7.07 7.53
C THR A 476 17.89 8.41 8.25
N SER A 477 16.93 9.21 7.79
CA SER A 477 16.60 10.51 8.41
C SER A 477 15.09 10.73 8.41
N PHE A 478 14.49 10.92 9.59
CA PHE A 478 13.07 11.20 9.73
C PHE A 478 12.86 12.50 10.55
N PRO A 479 11.86 13.35 10.21
CA PRO A 479 11.64 14.58 10.96
C PRO A 479 11.00 14.31 12.34
N VAL A 480 11.17 15.26 13.23
CA VAL A 480 10.49 15.24 14.54
C VAL A 480 8.98 15.31 14.35
N VAL A 481 8.25 14.43 15.02
CA VAL A 481 6.79 14.43 15.13
C VAL A 481 6.36 14.39 16.60
N PRO A 482 5.19 14.95 16.96
CA PRO A 482 4.69 14.90 18.34
C PRO A 482 4.11 13.52 18.68
N GLY A 483 3.82 13.28 19.95
CA GLY A 483 3.11 12.08 20.40
C GLY A 483 1.65 12.03 19.91
N GLN A 484 1.08 10.82 19.89
CA GLN A 484 -0.27 10.51 19.37
C GLN A 484 -1.37 11.41 19.96
N GLN A 485 -1.29 11.70 21.29
CA GLN A 485 -2.28 12.57 21.93
C GLN A 485 -2.25 14.00 21.37
N THR A 486 -1.08 14.50 21.00
CA THR A 486 -0.94 15.80 20.33
C THR A 486 -1.53 15.78 18.92
N PHE A 487 -1.41 14.66 18.18
CA PHE A 487 -2.09 14.53 16.88
C PHE A 487 -3.59 14.73 17.02
N ILE A 488 -4.22 14.09 18.00
CA ILE A 488 -5.66 14.20 18.27
C ILE A 488 -6.01 15.61 18.74
N ASN A 489 -5.33 16.11 19.76
CA ASN A 489 -5.69 17.37 20.43
C ASN A 489 -5.50 18.60 19.56
N LEU A 490 -4.52 18.58 18.66
CA LEU A 490 -4.29 19.67 17.70
C LEU A 490 -4.95 19.41 16.33
N GLY A 491 -5.66 18.29 16.17
CA GLY A 491 -6.33 17.92 14.92
C GLY A 491 -5.35 17.66 13.76
N LEU A 492 -4.11 17.23 14.05
CA LEU A 492 -3.11 16.93 13.03
C LEU A 492 -3.50 15.69 12.21
N ASN A 493 -4.40 14.86 12.74
CA ASN A 493 -4.97 13.68 12.11
C ASN A 493 -6.37 13.92 11.51
N THR A 494 -6.80 15.19 11.36
CA THR A 494 -8.09 15.55 10.73
C THR A 494 -7.95 16.20 9.37
N ARG A 495 -6.74 16.51 8.97
CA ARG A 495 -6.36 17.19 7.74
C ARG A 495 -4.92 16.87 7.38
N PRO A 496 -4.48 17.17 6.15
CA PRO A 496 -3.06 17.08 5.82
C PRO A 496 -2.22 17.92 6.79
N THR A 497 -1.11 17.34 7.25
CA THR A 497 -0.16 18.01 8.16
C THR A 497 1.26 17.77 7.67
N PHE A 498 2.12 18.82 7.71
CA PHE A 498 3.50 18.73 7.27
C PHE A 498 4.45 18.62 8.46
N PHE A 499 5.39 17.66 8.35
CA PHE A 499 6.48 17.50 9.33
C PHE A 499 7.83 17.66 8.63
N GLY A 500 8.80 18.27 9.32
CA GLY A 500 10.11 18.50 8.75
C GLY A 500 10.23 19.76 7.90
N CYS A 501 9.37 20.75 8.09
CA CYS A 501 9.38 21.99 7.32
C CYS A 501 10.68 22.79 7.48
N ASN A 502 11.35 22.69 8.63
CA ASN A 502 12.63 23.34 8.86
C ASN A 502 13.78 22.35 8.66
N ALA A 503 14.33 22.31 7.47
CA ALA A 503 15.44 21.42 7.12
C ALA A 503 16.73 21.70 7.91
N SER A 504 16.91 22.92 8.45
CA SER A 504 18.12 23.28 9.20
C SER A 504 18.21 22.63 10.59
N ASN A 505 17.13 22.00 11.05
CA ASN A 505 17.09 21.35 12.38
C ASN A 505 17.64 19.91 12.36
N THR A 506 18.05 19.39 11.22
CA THR A 506 18.57 18.02 11.09
C THR A 506 20.01 18.04 10.59
N SER A 507 20.87 17.17 11.14
CA SER A 507 22.26 17.00 10.69
C SER A 507 22.33 16.44 9.26
N GLU A 508 21.34 15.62 8.89
CA GLU A 508 21.10 15.14 7.53
C GLU A 508 19.70 15.60 7.10
N PRO A 509 19.51 16.11 5.88
CA PRO A 509 18.23 16.62 5.44
C PRO A 509 17.22 15.48 5.30
N SER A 510 16.27 15.40 6.23
CA SER A 510 15.13 14.49 6.11
C SER A 510 14.17 14.95 5.01
N PRO A 511 13.39 14.06 4.39
CA PRO A 511 12.29 14.47 3.52
C PRO A 511 11.26 15.30 4.29
N LEU A 512 10.55 16.17 3.58
CA LEU A 512 9.32 16.76 4.10
C LEU A 512 8.23 15.68 4.09
N ILE A 513 7.60 15.42 5.21
CA ILE A 513 6.49 14.46 5.31
C ILE A 513 5.18 15.23 5.18
N VAL A 514 4.42 14.93 4.13
CA VAL A 514 3.04 15.37 3.93
C VAL A 514 2.15 14.22 4.41
N TYR A 515 1.75 14.26 5.67
CA TYR A 515 0.92 13.27 6.33
C TYR A 515 -0.55 13.52 5.99
N ILE A 516 -1.22 12.54 5.38
CA ILE A 516 -2.61 12.61 4.92
C ILE A 516 -3.39 11.48 5.58
N PRO A 517 -4.05 11.75 6.71
CA PRO A 517 -4.80 10.74 7.46
C PRO A 517 -6.13 10.41 6.80
N ASN A 518 -6.56 9.15 6.91
CA ASN A 518 -7.94 8.76 6.66
C ASN A 518 -8.86 9.50 7.64
N TYR A 519 -9.88 10.18 7.10
CA TYR A 519 -10.84 10.96 7.86
C TYR A 519 -12.21 10.91 7.14
N PRO A 520 -13.34 10.94 7.83
CA PRO A 520 -14.66 10.82 7.21
C PRO A 520 -15.06 12.13 6.49
N TYR A 521 -14.59 12.32 5.26
CA TYR A 521 -14.95 13.47 4.42
C TYR A 521 -16.33 13.31 3.81
N VAL A 522 -16.58 12.18 3.16
CA VAL A 522 -17.84 11.86 2.47
C VAL A 522 -18.39 10.48 2.86
N PHE A 523 -17.56 9.64 3.47
CA PHE A 523 -17.93 8.30 3.90
C PHE A 523 -17.17 7.90 5.17
N ASN A 524 -17.79 7.11 6.06
CA ASN A 524 -17.14 6.55 7.25
C ASN A 524 -16.26 5.34 6.83
N SER A 525 -15.05 5.62 6.37
CA SER A 525 -14.11 4.63 5.84
C SER A 525 -13.22 3.98 6.91
N ASN A 526 -13.69 3.92 8.16
CA ASN A 526 -13.00 3.30 9.31
C ASN A 526 -13.35 1.81 9.50
N THR A 527 -13.51 1.09 8.40
CA THR A 527 -13.85 -0.33 8.41
C THR A 527 -12.76 -1.19 9.02
N SER A 528 -13.12 -2.39 9.50
CA SER A 528 -12.17 -3.32 10.13
C SER A 528 -11.02 -3.70 9.20
N THR A 529 -9.80 -3.81 9.74
CA THR A 529 -8.62 -4.35 9.03
C THR A 529 -8.86 -5.79 8.54
N PHE A 530 -9.69 -6.55 9.25
CA PHE A 530 -10.01 -7.94 8.95
C PHE A 530 -11.30 -8.12 8.13
N GLN A 531 -11.84 -7.04 7.57
CA GLN A 531 -12.97 -7.15 6.65
C GLN A 531 -12.55 -7.93 5.40
N MET A 532 -13.26 -9.03 5.12
CA MET A 532 -12.94 -9.95 4.01
C MET A 532 -13.83 -9.74 2.78
N THR A 533 -14.86 -8.90 2.90
CA THR A 533 -15.79 -8.55 1.83
C THR A 533 -16.20 -7.10 1.93
N THR A 534 -16.54 -6.49 0.80
CA THR A 534 -17.21 -5.20 0.73
C THR A 534 -18.08 -5.18 -0.52
N ASN A 535 -19.30 -4.67 -0.43
CA ASN A 535 -20.13 -4.54 -1.62
C ASN A 535 -19.60 -3.42 -2.53
N GLU A 536 -20.05 -3.39 -3.80
CA GLU A 536 -19.54 -2.42 -4.77
C GLU A 536 -19.80 -0.96 -4.35
N SER A 537 -20.97 -0.68 -3.78
CA SER A 537 -21.31 0.68 -3.35
C SER A 537 -20.43 1.14 -2.18
N GLU A 538 -20.15 0.28 -1.22
CA GLU A 538 -19.24 0.55 -0.10
C GLU A 538 -17.80 0.70 -0.61
N ARG A 539 -17.34 -0.22 -1.47
CA ARG A 539 -16.04 -0.15 -2.13
C ARG A 539 -15.83 1.22 -2.79
N ASP A 540 -16.78 1.62 -3.61
CA ASP A 540 -16.72 2.86 -4.38
C ASP A 540 -16.80 4.09 -3.46
N ALA A 541 -17.63 4.06 -2.41
CA ALA A 541 -17.72 5.13 -1.42
C ALA A 541 -16.41 5.32 -0.63
N MET A 542 -15.72 4.22 -0.32
CA MET A 542 -14.39 4.28 0.33
C MET A 542 -13.34 4.89 -0.60
N VAL A 543 -13.35 4.54 -1.89
CA VAL A 543 -12.46 5.14 -2.89
C VAL A 543 -12.77 6.63 -3.07
N GLU A 544 -14.05 7.02 -3.11
CA GLU A 544 -14.45 8.43 -3.16
C GLU A 544 -14.01 9.20 -1.91
N ASN A 545 -14.08 8.57 -0.72
CA ASN A 545 -13.55 9.20 0.49
C ASN A 545 -12.05 9.44 0.40
N GLY A 546 -11.27 8.47 -0.09
CA GLY A 546 -9.83 8.62 -0.32
C GLY A 546 -9.49 9.74 -1.30
N TRP A 547 -10.27 9.87 -2.38
CA TRP A 547 -10.16 11.00 -3.31
C TRP A 547 -10.46 12.33 -2.60
N ALA A 548 -11.56 12.39 -1.85
CA ALA A 548 -11.98 13.60 -1.13
C ALA A 548 -10.91 14.07 -0.13
N VAL A 549 -10.32 13.12 0.61
CA VAL A 549 -9.23 13.39 1.56
C VAL A 549 -8.01 13.92 0.82
N ALA A 550 -7.56 13.24 -0.23
CA ALA A 550 -6.36 13.59 -0.99
C ALA A 550 -6.45 14.94 -1.70
N THR A 551 -7.66 15.35 -2.12
CA THR A 551 -7.90 16.60 -2.84
C THR A 551 -8.49 17.73 -1.99
N GLN A 552 -8.78 17.48 -0.72
CA GLN A 552 -9.52 18.38 0.15
C GLN A 552 -10.87 18.77 -0.51
N LEU A 553 -11.65 17.73 -0.94
CA LEU A 553 -12.90 17.87 -1.68
C LEU A 553 -12.75 18.69 -2.98
N ASN A 554 -11.77 18.34 -3.81
CA ASN A 554 -11.41 19.08 -5.04
C ASN A 554 -11.13 20.57 -4.75
N ALA A 555 -10.36 20.83 -3.70
CA ALA A 555 -10.01 22.16 -3.19
C ALA A 555 -11.22 23.01 -2.75
N THR A 556 -12.40 22.42 -2.48
CA THR A 556 -13.56 23.16 -1.95
C THR A 556 -13.48 23.35 -0.44
N ARG A 557 -12.90 22.40 0.27
CA ARG A 557 -12.62 22.53 1.71
C ARG A 557 -11.48 23.50 1.99
N ASP A 558 -10.43 23.44 1.17
CA ASP A 558 -9.27 24.31 1.25
C ASP A 558 -8.78 24.64 -0.15
N THR A 559 -9.06 25.88 -0.60
CA THR A 559 -8.70 26.37 -1.94
C THR A 559 -7.21 26.52 -2.14
N ASP A 560 -6.42 26.59 -1.07
CA ASP A 560 -4.96 26.73 -1.09
C ASP A 560 -4.25 25.38 -1.20
N TRP A 561 -4.95 24.26 -0.93
CA TRP A 561 -4.36 22.94 -0.88
C TRP A 561 -3.53 22.57 -2.11
N PRO A 562 -4.02 22.76 -3.37
CA PRO A 562 -3.20 22.43 -4.54
C PRO A 562 -1.91 23.24 -4.61
N VAL A 563 -1.96 24.53 -4.26
CA VAL A 563 -0.77 25.40 -4.22
C VAL A 563 0.21 24.91 -3.15
N CYS A 564 -0.32 24.51 -1.99
CA CYS A 564 0.49 24.03 -0.89
C CYS A 564 1.15 22.67 -1.20
N VAL A 565 0.50 21.81 -1.98
CA VAL A 565 1.13 20.59 -2.55
C VAL A 565 2.28 20.96 -3.48
N GLY A 566 2.10 21.93 -4.37
CA GLY A 566 3.18 22.43 -5.25
C GLY A 566 4.36 23.00 -4.45
N CYS A 567 4.08 23.75 -3.38
CA CYS A 567 5.11 24.28 -2.48
C CYS A 567 5.85 23.15 -1.74
N ALA A 568 5.14 22.11 -1.27
CA ALA A 568 5.75 20.95 -0.64
C ALA A 568 6.67 20.18 -1.59
N MET A 569 6.26 20.00 -2.86
CA MET A 569 7.09 19.36 -3.90
C MET A 569 8.41 20.11 -4.12
N LEU A 570 8.40 21.43 -4.03
CA LEU A 570 9.56 22.28 -4.33
C LEU A 570 10.41 22.63 -3.10
N ALA A 571 9.97 22.34 -1.89
CA ALA A 571 10.59 22.81 -0.65
C ALA A 571 12.11 22.55 -0.61
N ARG A 572 12.54 21.30 -0.77
CA ARG A 572 13.96 20.91 -0.74
C ARG A 572 14.74 21.39 -1.98
N SER A 573 14.05 21.51 -3.12
CA SER A 573 14.64 22.08 -4.33
C SER A 573 14.98 23.56 -4.14
N PHE A 574 14.11 24.34 -3.52
CA PHE A 574 14.39 25.75 -3.17
C PHE A 574 15.61 25.87 -2.24
N ASP A 575 15.71 25.01 -1.24
CA ASP A 575 16.86 24.98 -0.31
C ASP A 575 18.17 24.73 -1.10
N ARG A 576 18.19 23.73 -1.98
CA ARG A 576 19.40 23.36 -2.73
C ARG A 576 19.83 24.39 -3.77
N THR A 577 18.88 25.11 -4.34
CA THR A 577 19.14 26.13 -5.37
C THR A 577 19.29 27.53 -4.81
N ASN A 578 19.14 27.68 -3.49
CA ASN A 578 19.13 28.99 -2.82
C ASN A 578 18.04 29.93 -3.38
N THR A 579 16.93 29.35 -3.86
CA THR A 579 15.81 30.10 -4.42
C THR A 579 14.98 30.71 -3.31
N THR A 580 14.64 31.98 -3.43
CA THR A 580 13.74 32.63 -2.47
C THR A 580 12.37 31.94 -2.48
N VAL A 581 11.94 31.42 -1.33
CA VAL A 581 10.64 30.78 -1.17
C VAL A 581 9.53 31.80 -1.46
N PRO A 582 8.60 31.53 -2.40
CA PRO A 582 7.48 32.41 -2.71
C PRO A 582 6.63 32.70 -1.47
N GLN A 583 6.03 33.91 -1.40
CA GLN A 583 5.25 34.32 -0.22
C GLN A 583 4.10 33.34 0.05
N LYS A 584 3.41 32.90 -1.00
CA LYS A 584 2.31 31.92 -0.87
C LYS A 584 2.79 30.58 -0.31
N CYS A 585 4.00 30.14 -0.65
CA CYS A 585 4.57 28.92 -0.07
C CYS A 585 4.91 29.09 1.43
N LYS A 586 5.35 30.28 1.86
CA LYS A 586 5.53 30.56 3.30
C LYS A 586 4.21 30.45 4.05
N GLU A 587 3.13 31.03 3.51
CA GLU A 587 1.77 30.91 4.06
C GLU A 587 1.30 29.46 4.13
N CYS A 588 1.59 28.65 3.09
CA CYS A 588 1.33 27.21 3.11
C CYS A 588 2.06 26.50 4.25
N PHE A 589 3.34 26.77 4.43
CA PHE A 589 4.12 26.16 5.52
C PHE A 589 3.64 26.64 6.90
N GLU A 590 3.24 27.90 7.05
CA GLU A 590 2.61 28.39 8.28
C GLU A 590 1.28 27.68 8.60
N SER A 591 0.48 27.35 7.58
CA SER A 591 -0.83 26.70 7.73
C SER A 591 -0.76 25.21 7.97
N TYR A 592 0.15 24.50 7.28
CA TYR A 592 0.19 23.04 7.28
C TYR A 592 1.28 22.43 8.16
N CYS A 593 2.37 23.14 8.42
CA CYS A 593 3.44 22.62 9.26
C CYS A 593 3.02 22.54 10.73
N TRP A 594 3.37 21.41 11.36
CA TRP A 594 3.34 21.36 12.81
C TRP A 594 4.40 22.33 13.37
N ASN A 595 3.97 23.21 14.26
CA ASN A 595 4.78 24.32 14.76
C ASN A 595 5.56 24.00 16.05
N GLY A 596 5.59 22.73 16.48
CA GLY A 596 6.27 22.31 17.72
C GLY A 596 5.42 22.39 18.98
N THR A 597 4.17 22.85 18.90
CA THR A 597 3.26 22.87 20.06
C THR A 597 2.90 21.45 20.49
N LEU A 598 2.95 21.17 21.78
CA LEU A 598 2.54 19.92 22.39
C LEU A 598 1.21 20.09 23.12
N ALA A 599 0.34 19.07 23.05
CA ALA A 599 -0.94 18.98 23.75
C ALA A 599 -1.17 17.53 24.15
N GLU A 600 -0.63 17.13 25.29
CA GLU A 600 -0.52 15.72 25.72
C GLU A 600 -1.64 15.28 26.68
N GLU A 601 -2.58 16.18 27.03
CA GLU A 601 -3.69 15.84 27.91
C GLU A 601 -4.62 14.84 27.25
N ASP A 602 -5.05 13.81 27.98
CA ASP A 602 -6.04 12.86 27.51
C ASP A 602 -7.44 13.51 27.49
N ASN A 603 -7.96 13.78 26.31
CA ASN A 603 -9.27 14.39 26.09
C ASN A 603 -10.38 13.36 25.78
N GLY A 604 -10.12 12.07 25.98
CA GLY A 604 -11.08 10.99 25.82
C GLY A 604 -11.12 10.40 24.41
N GLN A 605 -12.26 9.81 24.04
CA GLN A 605 -12.42 9.05 22.80
C GLN A 605 -12.41 9.96 21.57
N TYR A 606 -11.71 9.53 20.53
CA TYR A 606 -11.65 10.18 19.23
C TYR A 606 -12.59 9.51 18.25
N ASP A 607 -13.75 10.13 18.00
CA ASP A 607 -14.79 9.66 17.07
C ASP A 607 -15.23 10.81 16.14
N PRO A 608 -14.47 11.06 15.05
CA PRO A 608 -14.79 12.14 14.12
C PRO A 608 -16.11 11.89 13.39
N LYS A 609 -16.84 12.96 13.08
CA LYS A 609 -18.08 12.90 12.32
C LYS A 609 -17.84 13.28 10.88
N LEU A 610 -18.74 12.81 10.00
CA LEU A 610 -18.72 13.16 8.58
C LEU A 610 -18.62 14.67 8.38
N PHE A 611 -17.68 15.06 7.52
CA PHE A 611 -17.46 16.46 7.18
C PHE A 611 -18.51 16.97 6.18
N SER A 612 -18.93 16.12 5.23
CA SER A 612 -19.90 16.42 4.18
C SER A 612 -21.11 15.48 4.30
N GLU A 613 -22.10 15.61 3.42
CA GLU A 613 -23.19 14.63 3.33
C GLU A 613 -22.63 13.26 2.97
N ALA A 614 -23.11 12.23 3.66
CA ALA A 614 -22.70 10.86 3.42
C ALA A 614 -23.14 10.40 2.02
N ILE A 615 -22.30 9.60 1.36
CA ILE A 615 -22.66 8.87 0.16
C ILE A 615 -23.67 7.78 0.55
N ASP A 616 -24.80 7.73 -0.16
CA ASP A 616 -25.85 6.73 0.09
C ASP A 616 -25.37 5.36 -0.46
N VAL A 617 -25.14 4.42 0.46
CA VAL A 617 -24.70 3.07 0.14
C VAL A 617 -25.90 2.13 0.23
N GLN A 618 -26.32 1.57 -0.90
CA GLN A 618 -27.42 0.60 -0.91
C GLN A 618 -27.00 -0.70 -0.22
N ASP A 619 -27.67 -1.03 0.88
CA ASP A 619 -27.46 -2.29 1.60
C ASP A 619 -27.84 -3.51 0.74
N ALA A 620 -26.81 -4.23 0.25
CA ALA A 620 -26.98 -5.57 -0.31
C ALA A 620 -27.04 -6.68 0.79
N SER A 621 -27.32 -6.29 2.03
CA SER A 621 -27.15 -7.15 3.23
C SER A 621 -28.13 -8.32 3.36
N GLY A 622 -29.07 -8.51 2.43
CA GLY A 622 -30.11 -9.55 2.55
C GLY A 622 -29.68 -10.99 2.29
N THR A 623 -28.49 -11.25 1.70
CA THR A 623 -28.12 -12.59 1.19
C THR A 623 -26.78 -13.15 1.71
N LEU A 624 -25.95 -12.35 2.37
CA LEU A 624 -24.58 -12.73 2.72
C LEU A 624 -24.43 -13.55 4.01
N VAL A 625 -25.38 -13.45 4.96
CA VAL A 625 -25.32 -14.19 6.24
C VAL A 625 -25.45 -15.70 6.05
N ALA A 626 -26.13 -16.14 5.00
CA ALA A 626 -26.32 -17.58 4.74
C ALA A 626 -25.12 -18.24 4.03
N ARG A 627 -24.32 -17.48 3.25
CA ARG A 627 -23.16 -18.02 2.54
C ARG A 627 -21.91 -18.13 3.43
N GLY A 628 -21.68 -17.17 4.32
CA GLY A 628 -20.56 -17.21 5.25
C GLY A 628 -20.59 -18.43 6.19
N ALA A 629 -21.79 -18.86 6.61
CA ALA A 629 -21.94 -20.04 7.47
C ALA A 629 -21.62 -21.37 6.74
N VAL A 630 -21.83 -21.43 5.42
CA VAL A 630 -21.51 -22.62 4.60
C VAL A 630 -20.01 -22.69 4.32
N SER A 631 -19.36 -21.55 4.11
CA SER A 631 -17.91 -21.47 3.85
C SER A 631 -17.09 -21.92 5.05
N VAL A 632 -17.52 -21.57 6.26
CA VAL A 632 -16.88 -22.02 7.53
C VAL A 632 -16.98 -23.54 7.69
N LEU A 633 -18.14 -24.14 7.35
CA LEU A 633 -18.32 -25.59 7.42
C LEU A 633 -17.47 -26.35 6.38
N MET A 634 -17.19 -25.73 5.20
CA MET A 634 -16.36 -26.33 4.15
C MET A 634 -14.87 -26.21 4.47
N ALA A 635 -14.41 -25.11 5.06
CA ALA A 635 -13.01 -24.98 5.51
C ALA A 635 -12.67 -26.01 6.60
N VAL A 636 -13.61 -26.29 7.50
CA VAL A 636 -13.49 -27.37 8.50
C VAL A 636 -13.53 -28.76 7.84
N GLY A 637 -14.36 -28.94 6.79
CA GLY A 637 -14.44 -30.19 6.03
C GLY A 637 -13.17 -30.52 5.24
N VAL A 638 -12.51 -29.52 4.68
CA VAL A 638 -11.25 -29.69 3.94
C VAL A 638 -10.09 -30.00 4.87
N GLY A 639 -10.05 -29.40 6.06
CA GLY A 639 -9.07 -29.75 7.10
C GLY A 639 -9.18 -31.22 7.56
N ALA A 640 -10.40 -31.79 7.56
CA ALA A 640 -10.62 -33.20 7.89
C ALA A 640 -10.24 -34.17 6.75
N LEU A 641 -10.26 -33.72 5.50
CA LEU A 641 -9.87 -34.51 4.32
C LEU A 641 -8.34 -34.54 4.11
N LEU A 642 -7.61 -33.59 4.68
CA LEU A 642 -6.13 -33.55 4.63
C LEU A 642 -5.48 -34.32 5.79
N ALA A 643 -6.27 -34.76 6.79
CA ALA A 643 -5.81 -35.60 7.90
C ALA A 643 -5.97 -37.10 7.65
N LEU A 644 -6.44 -37.51 6.46
CA LEU A 644 -6.47 -38.88 5.95
C LEU A 644 -5.48 -39.03 4.79
#